data_837c40616cc315a5acf5b692b7b9e731
#
_entry.id   837c40616cc315a5acf5b692b7b9e731
#
_cell.length_a   1.000
_cell.length_b   1.000
_cell.length_c   1.000
_cell.angle_alpha   90.00
_cell.angle_beta   90.00
_cell.angle_gamma   90.00
#
_symmetry.space_group_name_H-M   'P 1'
#
loop_
_entity.id
_entity.type
_entity.pdbx_description
1 polymer ?
#
loop_
_entity_poly.entity_id
_entity_poly.type
_entity_poly.pdbx_seq_one_letter_code
_entity_poly.pdbx_strand_id
1 'polypeptide(L)'
;MISVKKEVKQKKNKKNINKNKKTKYEEIKNKVKDFILKYYYILIISLPFILIDIITKILGYKIHFYGIFRLVPCLFTLTYIILMVGISLFLEKKKGKIVYTIFFILAFALFITNNIYYSMTNTFFDFSLIMLAGEGSDYFMDAILNCNIWVYISSVIIIISYIFGLKQFKERKKTDLKKIIKVFFLFLILHLIIPLFLGKPNDALTWSTWRNPRNIYINFNDNNKSMMVSGIYEYSVRNFYITFIKAKKTDNEEDITFLEEEYNKEEENYQTSYTGKFKDKNVIFLQLEGTDNWLITKEDTPTLYNMMNNSINFTNHYSYYNGGGSTFNSEFAVNTGFITPLSYTQNAYSFNKNSFPYSLAKLLKNENYSVNAFHMNDGEYYSRATNYKNWGYDKYYGLKELGTYKDDAYTLDRELILNETFKEKMFSEEKFADYIITYSGHLPFTTEKGVCKKLVTEDILKEQGLEELPSDYVLPTMSEEDCARRQAKETDYMVELLINTLTEKNLIDNTVIVVFTDHYLYTLSDQTILDKYKDTSNNLINHTPFFIWDNGNTKKKVTSVTSQLNILPTIINLLGLEYHPNYYIGKDALNGSYNGIVFFSDYSWYDGNVYVDGGAVTNNKYIDQVSLEDKNYYINYIIRKNDLTLKYNYFKKISTSKDKEV
;
A
#
# COMPACT_ATOMS: atom_id res chain seq x y z
N MET A 1 40.86 -48.62 -60.11
CA MET A 1 41.47 -47.26 -60.11
C MET A 1 40.50 -46.11 -60.04
N ILE A 2 39.23 -46.21 -60.51
CA ILE A 2 38.25 -45.11 -60.53
C ILE A 2 37.65 -44.83 -59.15
N SER A 3 37.45 -45.83 -58.27
CA SER A 3 36.86 -45.67 -56.89
C SER A 3 37.81 -44.94 -55.94
N VAL A 4 39.10 -45.21 -55.99
CA VAL A 4 40.13 -44.59 -55.13
C VAL A 4 40.31 -43.09 -55.45
N LYS A 5 40.19 -42.73 -56.75
CA LYS A 5 40.23 -41.29 -57.17
C LYS A 5 39.01 -40.48 -56.71
N LYS A 6 37.84 -41.11 -56.56
CA LYS A 6 36.62 -40.44 -56.03
C LYS A 6 36.73 -40.19 -54.50
N GLU A 7 37.23 -41.14 -53.73
CA GLU A 7 37.42 -40.97 -52.26
C GLU A 7 38.46 -39.92 -51.94
N VAL A 8 39.59 -39.88 -52.68
CA VAL A 8 40.64 -38.86 -52.48
C VAL A 8 40.11 -37.44 -52.83
N LYS A 9 39.27 -37.33 -53.87
CA LYS A 9 38.63 -36.06 -54.22
C LYS A 9 37.59 -35.60 -53.20
N GLN A 10 36.83 -36.52 -52.60
CA GLN A 10 35.89 -36.22 -51.54
C GLN A 10 36.59 -35.84 -50.21
N LYS A 11 37.69 -36.50 -49.85
CA LYS A 11 38.53 -36.15 -48.67
C LYS A 11 39.20 -34.77 -48.85
N LYS A 12 39.67 -34.42 -50.05
CA LYS A 12 40.24 -33.10 -50.35
C LYS A 12 39.18 -32.00 -50.29
N ASN A 13 37.96 -32.24 -50.84
CA ASN A 13 36.85 -31.28 -50.73
C ASN A 13 36.38 -31.08 -49.27
N LYS A 14 36.24 -32.12 -48.49
CA LYS A 14 35.93 -32.03 -47.03
C LYS A 14 37.01 -31.25 -46.24
N LYS A 15 38.28 -31.45 -46.56
CA LYS A 15 39.40 -30.73 -45.91
C LYS A 15 39.41 -29.23 -46.32
N ASN A 16 39.09 -28.90 -47.59
CA ASN A 16 38.96 -27.50 -48.01
C ASN A 16 37.73 -26.80 -47.44
N ILE A 17 36.59 -27.49 -47.33
CA ILE A 17 35.38 -26.94 -46.71
C ILE A 17 35.62 -26.67 -45.21
N ASN A 18 36.30 -27.59 -44.50
CA ASN A 18 36.64 -27.39 -43.10
C ASN A 18 37.68 -26.26 -42.90
N LYS A 19 38.65 -26.12 -43.82
CA LYS A 19 39.64 -25.04 -43.78
C LYS A 19 38.99 -23.68 -44.02
N ASN A 20 38.07 -23.57 -44.99
CA ASN A 20 37.30 -22.34 -45.27
C ASN A 20 36.33 -22.00 -44.11
N LYS A 21 35.70 -23.00 -43.50
CA LYS A 21 34.87 -22.77 -42.26
C LYS A 21 35.69 -22.26 -41.10
N LYS A 22 36.89 -22.82 -40.87
CA LYS A 22 37.80 -22.40 -39.80
C LYS A 22 38.33 -20.98 -40.03
N THR A 23 38.68 -20.64 -41.25
CA THR A 23 39.15 -19.28 -41.61
C THR A 23 38.02 -18.25 -41.48
N LYS A 24 36.80 -18.58 -41.91
CA LYS A 24 35.61 -17.70 -41.72
C LYS A 24 35.24 -17.52 -40.26
N TYR A 25 35.38 -18.54 -39.43
CA TYR A 25 35.18 -18.47 -37.96
C TYR A 25 36.19 -17.54 -37.31
N GLU A 26 37.49 -17.67 -37.68
CA GLU A 26 38.55 -16.80 -37.14
C GLU A 26 38.39 -15.33 -37.60
N GLU A 27 37.94 -15.09 -38.83
CA GLU A 27 37.62 -13.76 -39.32
C GLU A 27 36.44 -13.13 -38.57
N ILE A 28 35.39 -13.91 -38.30
CA ILE A 28 34.24 -13.43 -37.49
C ILE A 28 34.69 -13.17 -36.08
N LYS A 29 35.45 -14.04 -35.46
CA LYS A 29 36.03 -13.93 -34.10
C LYS A 29 36.87 -12.64 -33.97
N ASN A 30 37.72 -12.38 -34.94
CA ASN A 30 38.57 -11.18 -34.97
C ASN A 30 37.71 -9.90 -35.15
N LYS A 31 36.74 -9.90 -36.08
CA LYS A 31 35.80 -8.78 -36.23
C LYS A 31 35.00 -8.49 -34.96
N VAL A 32 34.55 -9.54 -34.27
CA VAL A 32 33.85 -9.41 -32.98
C VAL A 32 34.79 -8.86 -31.89
N LYS A 33 36.05 -9.36 -31.87
CA LYS A 33 37.07 -8.83 -30.93
C LYS A 33 37.38 -7.36 -31.17
N ASP A 34 37.57 -6.97 -32.44
CA ASP A 34 37.85 -5.58 -32.83
C ASP A 34 36.64 -4.67 -32.51
N PHE A 35 35.42 -5.16 -32.75
CA PHE A 35 34.21 -4.45 -32.39
C PHE A 35 34.13 -4.25 -30.86
N ILE A 36 34.36 -5.29 -30.07
CA ILE A 36 34.37 -5.20 -28.60
C ILE A 36 35.44 -4.19 -28.14
N LEU A 37 36.67 -4.31 -28.64
CA LEU A 37 37.76 -3.38 -28.29
C LEU A 37 37.49 -1.94 -28.68
N LYS A 38 36.72 -1.71 -29.75
CA LYS A 38 36.36 -0.37 -30.21
C LYS A 38 35.27 0.28 -29.36
N TYR A 39 34.32 -0.51 -28.83
CA TYR A 39 33.12 -0.01 -28.18
C TYR A 39 33.01 -0.36 -26.68
N TYR A 40 33.97 -1.12 -26.09
CA TYR A 40 33.91 -1.51 -24.67
C TYR A 40 33.72 -0.33 -23.70
N TYR A 41 34.23 0.84 -24.05
CA TYR A 41 34.09 2.05 -23.25
C TYR A 41 32.62 2.48 -23.07
N ILE A 42 31.78 2.23 -24.09
CA ILE A 42 30.32 2.51 -24.00
C ILE A 42 29.69 1.59 -22.96
N LEU A 43 30.08 0.33 -22.95
CA LEU A 43 29.58 -0.65 -21.95
C LEU A 43 29.98 -0.22 -20.54
N ILE A 44 31.23 0.22 -20.34
CA ILE A 44 31.69 0.70 -19.01
C ILE A 44 30.94 1.97 -18.59
N ILE A 45 30.69 2.92 -19.50
CA ILE A 45 29.89 4.12 -19.23
C ILE A 45 28.42 3.75 -18.91
N SER A 46 27.89 2.72 -19.53
CA SER A 46 26.51 2.23 -19.30
C SER A 46 26.37 1.40 -18.03
N LEU A 47 27.45 0.84 -17.51
CA LEU A 47 27.47 -0.15 -16.43
C LEU A 47 26.72 0.32 -15.15
N PRO A 48 26.91 1.54 -14.63
CA PRO A 48 26.20 1.97 -13.42
C PRO A 48 24.66 1.95 -13.61
N PHE A 49 24.16 2.34 -14.78
CA PHE A 49 22.73 2.32 -15.08
C PHE A 49 22.18 0.89 -15.23
N ILE A 50 22.98 -0.02 -15.79
CA ILE A 50 22.65 -1.45 -15.89
C ILE A 50 22.58 -2.06 -14.49
N LEU A 51 23.56 -1.76 -13.63
CA LEU A 51 23.61 -2.26 -12.26
C LEU A 51 22.43 -1.76 -11.43
N ILE A 52 22.05 -0.50 -11.55
CA ILE A 52 20.87 0.07 -10.88
C ILE A 52 19.63 -0.78 -11.18
N ASP A 53 19.34 -1.09 -12.43
CA ASP A 53 18.15 -1.86 -12.80
C ASP A 53 18.24 -3.34 -12.36
N ILE A 54 19.37 -3.99 -12.60
CA ILE A 54 19.56 -5.42 -12.25
C ILE A 54 19.49 -5.60 -10.73
N ILE A 55 20.18 -4.77 -9.97
CA ILE A 55 20.22 -4.89 -8.50
C ILE A 55 18.84 -4.60 -7.90
N THR A 56 18.12 -3.61 -8.39
CA THR A 56 16.74 -3.34 -7.95
C THR A 56 15.85 -4.57 -8.17
N LYS A 57 15.98 -5.24 -9.32
CA LYS A 57 15.24 -6.49 -9.59
C LYS A 57 15.66 -7.63 -8.67
N ILE A 58 16.94 -7.74 -8.33
CA ILE A 58 17.44 -8.78 -7.41
C ILE A 58 16.97 -8.53 -5.98
N LEU A 59 17.03 -7.29 -5.50
CA LEU A 59 16.58 -6.92 -4.15
C LEU A 59 15.07 -7.05 -3.98
N GLY A 60 14.32 -6.83 -5.06
CA GLY A 60 12.87 -7.08 -5.13
C GLY A 60 12.49 -8.53 -5.47
N TYR A 61 13.39 -9.50 -5.31
CA TYR A 61 13.22 -10.92 -5.70
C TYR A 61 12.01 -11.62 -5.07
N LYS A 62 11.51 -11.17 -3.93
CA LYS A 62 10.28 -11.70 -3.33
C LYS A 62 9.05 -11.55 -4.23
N ILE A 63 9.16 -10.78 -5.31
CA ILE A 63 8.09 -10.58 -6.31
C ILE A 63 8.23 -11.63 -7.42
N HIS A 64 7.68 -12.81 -7.19
CA HIS A 64 7.75 -13.94 -8.12
C HIS A 64 6.96 -13.78 -9.42
N PHE A 65 6.16 -12.75 -9.56
CA PHE A 65 5.15 -12.64 -10.61
C PHE A 65 5.72 -12.53 -12.03
N TYR A 66 6.86 -11.85 -12.21
CA TYR A 66 7.55 -11.72 -13.51
C TYR A 66 9.06 -11.89 -13.31
N GLY A 67 9.67 -12.86 -13.88
CA GLY A 67 11.12 -13.10 -13.74
C GLY A 67 12.01 -11.88 -14.00
N ILE A 68 13.17 -11.82 -13.34
CA ILE A 68 14.12 -10.68 -13.33
C ILE A 68 14.54 -10.21 -14.74
N PHE A 69 14.62 -11.13 -15.70
CA PHE A 69 15.13 -10.89 -17.05
C PHE A 69 14.04 -10.91 -18.14
N ARG A 70 12.82 -10.48 -17.82
CA ARG A 70 11.82 -10.32 -18.88
C ARG A 70 12.26 -9.31 -19.93
N LEU A 71 11.88 -9.59 -21.18
CA LEU A 71 12.32 -8.82 -22.36
C LEU A 71 11.94 -7.34 -22.25
N VAL A 72 10.68 -7.03 -21.93
CA VAL A 72 10.16 -5.65 -21.98
C VAL A 72 10.82 -4.71 -20.98
N PRO A 73 10.94 -5.03 -19.67
CA PRO A 73 11.65 -4.16 -18.73
C PRO A 73 13.13 -3.98 -19.10
N CYS A 74 13.78 -5.02 -19.64
CA CYS A 74 15.16 -4.90 -20.12
C CYS A 74 15.27 -3.97 -21.35
N LEU A 75 14.30 -4.00 -22.26
CA LEU A 75 14.25 -3.10 -23.42
C LEU A 75 14.02 -1.64 -22.98
N PHE A 76 13.15 -1.40 -21.99
CA PHE A 76 12.99 -0.05 -21.44
C PHE A 76 14.29 0.45 -20.81
N THR A 77 14.94 -0.37 -19.96
CA THR A 77 16.23 -0.03 -19.37
C THR A 77 17.26 0.33 -20.43
N LEU A 78 17.38 -0.48 -21.49
CA LEU A 78 18.27 -0.21 -22.62
C LEU A 78 17.92 1.12 -23.30
N THR A 79 16.64 1.42 -23.48
CA THR A 79 16.16 2.64 -24.13
C THR A 79 16.55 3.88 -23.33
N TYR A 80 16.41 3.87 -22.01
CA TYR A 80 16.86 4.96 -21.15
C TYR A 80 18.39 5.08 -21.12
N ILE A 81 19.12 3.98 -21.14
CA ILE A 81 20.59 3.99 -21.25
C ILE A 81 21.03 4.62 -22.58
N ILE A 82 20.40 4.25 -23.71
CA ILE A 82 20.66 4.87 -25.02
C ILE A 82 20.47 6.38 -24.95
N LEU A 83 19.40 6.85 -24.31
CA LEU A 83 19.14 8.28 -24.14
C LEU A 83 20.23 8.94 -23.30
N MET A 84 20.45 8.47 -22.06
CA MET A 84 21.35 9.11 -21.10
C MET A 84 22.81 9.06 -21.56
N VAL A 85 23.28 7.90 -21.96
CA VAL A 85 24.67 7.70 -22.40
C VAL A 85 24.88 8.31 -23.79
N GLY A 86 23.91 8.14 -24.69
CA GLY A 86 23.99 8.70 -26.07
C GLY A 86 24.09 10.22 -26.06
N ILE A 87 23.23 10.92 -25.32
CA ILE A 87 23.33 12.38 -25.16
C ILE A 87 24.69 12.75 -24.59
N SER A 88 25.11 12.11 -23.50
CA SER A 88 26.35 12.41 -22.81
C SER A 88 27.59 12.24 -23.70
N LEU A 89 27.61 11.20 -24.55
CA LEU A 89 28.73 10.92 -25.45
C LEU A 89 28.81 11.84 -26.67
N PHE A 90 27.70 12.44 -27.09
CA PHE A 90 27.67 13.33 -28.26
C PHE A 90 27.82 14.82 -27.92
N LEU A 91 27.84 15.16 -26.64
CA LEU A 91 28.25 16.47 -26.14
C LEU A 91 29.79 16.63 -26.17
N GLU A 92 30.27 17.89 -26.12
CA GLU A 92 31.65 18.21 -25.80
C GLU A 92 32.06 17.51 -24.50
N LYS A 93 33.28 16.96 -24.42
CA LYS A 93 33.70 16.09 -23.30
C LYS A 93 33.37 16.63 -21.90
N LYS A 94 33.66 17.93 -21.62
CA LYS A 94 33.37 18.53 -20.31
C LYS A 94 31.88 18.58 -20.04
N LYS A 95 31.09 19.06 -20.97
CA LYS A 95 29.62 19.10 -20.89
C LYS A 95 29.02 17.70 -20.81
N GLY A 96 29.57 16.76 -21.61
CA GLY A 96 29.14 15.36 -21.59
C GLY A 96 29.33 14.69 -20.24
N LYS A 97 30.45 14.94 -19.56
CA LYS A 97 30.68 14.45 -18.20
C LYS A 97 29.70 15.05 -17.18
N ILE A 98 29.41 16.36 -17.29
CA ILE A 98 28.43 17.03 -16.41
C ILE A 98 27.04 16.41 -16.59
N VAL A 99 26.57 16.28 -17.83
CA VAL A 99 25.26 15.69 -18.14
C VAL A 99 25.18 14.23 -17.71
N TYR A 100 26.22 13.45 -17.93
CA TYR A 100 26.33 12.07 -17.45
C TYR A 100 26.22 11.99 -15.92
N THR A 101 26.90 12.91 -15.21
CA THR A 101 26.83 13.00 -13.74
C THR A 101 25.42 13.34 -13.27
N ILE A 102 24.74 14.29 -13.94
CA ILE A 102 23.33 14.63 -13.60
C ILE A 102 22.44 13.41 -13.79
N PHE A 103 22.52 12.70 -14.92
CA PHE A 103 21.75 11.50 -15.14
C PHE A 103 22.07 10.39 -14.11
N PHE A 104 23.35 10.28 -13.75
CA PHE A 104 23.75 9.32 -12.71
C PHE A 104 23.14 9.66 -11.35
N ILE A 105 23.20 10.93 -10.93
CA ILE A 105 22.63 11.37 -9.65
C ILE A 105 21.13 11.09 -9.61
N LEU A 106 20.40 11.42 -10.69
CA LEU A 106 18.97 11.16 -10.77
C LEU A 106 18.66 9.64 -10.72
N ALA A 107 19.37 8.84 -11.51
CA ALA A 107 19.19 7.39 -11.51
C ALA A 107 19.56 6.74 -10.17
N PHE A 108 20.62 7.23 -9.52
CA PHE A 108 21.06 6.75 -8.23
C PHE A 108 20.08 7.14 -7.11
N ALA A 109 19.52 8.35 -7.17
CA ALA A 109 18.45 8.76 -6.24
C ALA A 109 17.22 7.83 -6.39
N LEU A 110 16.79 7.51 -7.61
CA LEU A 110 15.71 6.54 -7.84
C LEU A 110 16.06 5.16 -7.28
N PHE A 111 17.31 4.71 -7.45
CA PHE A 111 17.78 3.44 -6.88
C PHE A 111 17.66 3.43 -5.35
N ILE A 112 18.23 4.43 -4.69
CA ILE A 112 18.23 4.53 -3.22
C ILE A 112 16.80 4.60 -2.70
N THR A 113 15.97 5.50 -3.22
CA THR A 113 14.60 5.71 -2.75
C THR A 113 13.77 4.43 -2.90
N ASN A 114 13.80 3.79 -4.08
CA ASN A 114 13.00 2.59 -4.32
C ASN A 114 13.46 1.40 -3.45
N ASN A 115 14.77 1.17 -3.30
CA ASN A 115 15.27 0.00 -2.59
C ASN A 115 15.22 0.15 -1.07
N ILE A 116 15.43 1.36 -0.52
CA ILE A 116 15.21 1.62 0.91
C ILE A 116 13.72 1.46 1.23
N TYR A 117 12.83 2.10 0.46
CA TYR A 117 11.40 2.00 0.69
C TYR A 117 10.91 0.55 0.56
N TYR A 118 11.38 -0.19 -0.46
CA TYR A 118 11.04 -1.59 -0.64
C TYR A 118 11.50 -2.48 0.52
N SER A 119 12.68 -2.23 1.08
CA SER A 119 13.18 -3.04 2.20
C SER A 119 12.34 -2.91 3.47
N MET A 120 11.60 -1.81 3.61
CA MET A 120 10.73 -1.56 4.77
C MET A 120 9.28 -2.01 4.54
N THR A 121 8.76 -1.77 3.33
CA THR A 121 7.32 -1.89 3.05
C THR A 121 6.96 -3.04 2.12
N ASN A 122 7.97 -3.73 1.55
CA ASN A 122 7.81 -4.72 0.48
C ASN A 122 7.06 -4.18 -0.77
N THR A 123 7.00 -2.86 -0.94
CA THR A 123 6.43 -2.19 -2.12
C THR A 123 7.42 -1.18 -2.68
N PHE A 124 7.41 -0.92 -4.00
CA PHE A 124 8.22 0.13 -4.58
C PHE A 124 7.63 1.51 -4.31
N PHE A 125 8.49 2.52 -4.27
CA PHE A 125 8.14 3.89 -3.90
C PHE A 125 7.16 4.50 -4.90
N ASP A 126 6.10 5.12 -4.38
CA ASP A 126 5.10 5.88 -5.13
C ASP A 126 5.34 7.38 -4.97
N PHE A 127 5.41 8.12 -6.08
CA PHE A 127 5.63 9.56 -6.04
C PHE A 127 4.51 10.35 -5.34
N SER A 128 3.32 9.77 -5.19
CA SER A 128 2.26 10.40 -4.39
C SER A 128 2.63 10.54 -2.92
N LEU A 129 3.56 9.70 -2.42
CA LEU A 129 4.08 9.76 -1.04
C LEU A 129 4.98 10.99 -0.79
N ILE A 130 5.46 11.67 -1.83
CA ILE A 130 6.22 12.93 -1.66
C ILE A 130 5.37 13.99 -0.95
N MET A 131 4.05 13.93 -1.06
CA MET A 131 3.15 14.84 -0.35
C MET A 131 3.20 14.63 1.17
N LEU A 132 3.73 13.50 1.65
CA LEU A 132 3.96 13.14 3.05
C LEU A 132 5.42 13.32 3.49
N ALA A 133 6.28 13.90 2.63
CA ALA A 133 7.73 13.96 2.89
C ALA A 133 8.10 14.77 4.14
N GLY A 134 7.24 15.73 4.57
CA GLY A 134 7.46 16.48 5.83
C GLY A 134 7.47 15.56 7.05
N GLU A 135 6.69 14.52 7.03
CA GLU A 135 6.47 13.57 8.13
C GLU A 135 7.33 12.31 7.99
N GLY A 136 7.65 11.95 6.75
CA GLY A 136 8.66 10.94 6.45
C GLY A 136 10.05 11.31 6.97
N SER A 137 10.29 12.59 7.35
CA SER A 137 11.55 13.02 7.95
C SER A 137 11.83 12.37 9.30
N ASP A 138 10.81 12.12 10.12
CA ASP A 138 10.95 11.53 11.44
C ASP A 138 11.34 10.03 11.35
N TYR A 139 10.92 9.36 10.29
CA TYR A 139 11.26 7.95 10.00
C TYR A 139 12.45 7.78 9.05
N PHE A 140 12.99 8.88 8.52
CA PHE A 140 14.06 8.82 7.52
C PHE A 140 15.33 8.15 8.03
N MET A 141 15.76 8.48 9.25
CA MET A 141 16.94 7.84 9.86
C MET A 141 16.68 6.36 10.16
N ASP A 142 15.47 6.01 10.56
CA ASP A 142 15.08 4.63 10.80
C ASP A 142 15.08 3.82 9.51
N ALA A 143 14.56 4.39 8.43
CA ALA A 143 14.60 3.81 7.12
C ALA A 143 16.03 3.51 6.64
N ILE A 144 16.95 4.42 6.92
CA ILE A 144 18.36 4.22 6.60
C ILE A 144 18.98 3.16 7.50
N LEU A 145 18.79 3.20 8.81
CA LEU A 145 19.46 2.29 9.74
C LEU A 145 18.97 0.84 9.62
N ASN A 146 17.69 0.63 9.32
CA ASN A 146 17.08 -0.69 9.21
C ASN A 146 17.01 -1.22 7.75
N CYS A 147 17.58 -0.49 6.80
CA CYS A 147 17.59 -0.91 5.40
C CYS A 147 18.46 -2.17 5.20
N ASN A 148 18.04 -3.01 4.25
CA ASN A 148 18.81 -4.18 3.85
C ASN A 148 20.26 -3.79 3.49
N ILE A 149 21.24 -4.40 4.16
CA ILE A 149 22.68 -4.13 4.00
C ILE A 149 23.16 -4.22 2.53
N TRP A 150 22.51 -5.06 1.72
CA TRP A 150 22.83 -5.20 0.30
C TRP A 150 22.55 -3.95 -0.52
N VAL A 151 21.67 -3.07 -0.06
CA VAL A 151 21.43 -1.75 -0.71
C VAL A 151 22.70 -0.90 -0.59
N TYR A 152 23.35 -0.88 0.58
CA TYR A 152 24.57 -0.12 0.81
C TYR A 152 25.77 -0.68 0.05
N ILE A 153 25.96 -2.00 0.11
CA ILE A 153 27.04 -2.66 -0.63
C ILE A 153 26.89 -2.41 -2.12
N SER A 154 25.67 -2.54 -2.64
CA SER A 154 25.37 -2.27 -4.04
C SER A 154 25.59 -0.82 -4.42
N SER A 155 25.25 0.13 -3.53
CA SER A 155 25.48 1.56 -3.74
C SER A 155 26.97 1.86 -3.96
N VAL A 156 27.85 1.26 -3.15
CA VAL A 156 29.31 1.39 -3.32
C VAL A 156 29.74 0.85 -4.69
N ILE A 157 29.26 -0.32 -5.09
CA ILE A 157 29.59 -0.94 -6.39
C ILE A 157 29.13 -0.04 -7.55
N ILE A 158 27.92 0.50 -7.46
CA ILE A 158 27.34 1.41 -8.47
C ILE A 158 28.18 2.69 -8.57
N ILE A 159 28.57 3.31 -7.44
CA ILE A 159 29.40 4.52 -7.42
C ILE A 159 30.78 4.24 -8.02
N ILE A 160 31.41 3.13 -7.67
CA ILE A 160 32.69 2.71 -8.26
C ILE A 160 32.55 2.58 -9.77
N SER A 161 31.52 1.89 -10.25
CA SER A 161 31.27 1.73 -11.69
C SER A 161 31.04 3.05 -12.42
N TYR A 162 30.37 4.02 -11.78
CA TYR A 162 30.21 5.38 -12.29
C TYR A 162 31.55 6.11 -12.42
N ILE A 163 32.43 6.02 -11.41
CA ILE A 163 33.76 6.63 -11.45
C ILE A 163 34.60 6.05 -12.60
N PHE A 164 34.54 4.74 -12.82
CA PHE A 164 35.16 4.09 -13.97
C PHE A 164 34.56 4.57 -15.29
N GLY A 165 33.24 4.74 -15.35
CA GLY A 165 32.54 5.31 -16.52
C GLY A 165 33.00 6.71 -16.86
N LEU A 166 33.16 7.61 -15.87
CA LEU A 166 33.67 8.96 -16.07
C LEU A 166 35.07 9.01 -16.69
N LYS A 167 35.92 8.01 -16.37
CA LYS A 167 37.30 7.91 -16.92
C LYS A 167 37.31 7.51 -18.40
N GLN A 168 36.24 6.90 -18.92
CA GLN A 168 36.17 6.38 -20.29
C GLN A 168 35.77 7.44 -21.34
N PHE A 169 35.38 8.68 -20.92
CA PHE A 169 34.99 9.72 -21.86
C PHE A 169 36.14 10.13 -22.77
N LYS A 170 36.00 9.82 -24.07
CA LYS A 170 36.97 10.18 -25.10
C LYS A 170 36.92 11.69 -25.42
N GLU A 171 38.00 12.21 -25.96
CA GLU A 171 38.11 13.60 -26.34
C GLU A 171 37.11 13.94 -27.45
N ARG A 172 36.32 14.98 -27.20
CA ARG A 172 35.38 15.56 -28.17
C ARG A 172 35.36 17.08 -27.96
N LYS A 173 35.84 17.81 -28.97
CA LYS A 173 35.99 19.28 -28.91
C LYS A 173 34.68 20.03 -29.24
N LYS A 174 33.73 19.42 -29.92
CA LYS A 174 32.45 20.04 -30.35
C LYS A 174 31.29 19.10 -30.11
N THR A 175 30.16 19.67 -29.70
CA THR A 175 28.87 18.96 -29.58
C THR A 175 28.34 18.56 -30.96
N ASP A 176 27.87 17.31 -31.08
CA ASP A 176 27.24 16.80 -32.32
C ASP A 176 25.71 16.77 -32.11
N LEU A 177 25.10 17.95 -32.34
CA LEU A 177 23.66 18.12 -32.17
C LEU A 177 22.83 17.19 -33.03
N LYS A 178 23.29 16.91 -34.28
CA LYS A 178 22.57 15.98 -35.19
C LYS A 178 22.47 14.58 -34.60
N LYS A 179 23.52 14.09 -33.92
CA LYS A 179 23.51 12.79 -33.28
C LYS A 179 22.67 12.80 -31.99
N ILE A 180 22.70 13.88 -31.23
CA ILE A 180 21.82 14.04 -30.04
C ILE A 180 20.37 13.97 -30.47
N ILE A 181 19.96 14.69 -31.51
CA ILE A 181 18.60 14.64 -32.06
C ILE A 181 18.24 13.23 -32.51
N LYS A 182 19.17 12.52 -33.21
CA LYS A 182 18.92 11.12 -33.61
C LYS A 182 18.72 10.19 -32.37
N VAL A 183 19.51 10.35 -31.31
CA VAL A 183 19.36 9.58 -30.09
C VAL A 183 18.00 9.85 -29.47
N PHE A 184 17.58 11.11 -29.42
CA PHE A 184 16.28 11.49 -28.88
C PHE A 184 15.12 10.89 -29.69
N PHE A 185 15.17 10.97 -31.02
CA PHE A 185 14.15 10.33 -31.87
C PHE A 185 14.16 8.81 -31.75
N LEU A 186 15.34 8.19 -31.65
CA LEU A 186 15.44 6.75 -31.43
C LEU A 186 14.80 6.36 -30.08
N PHE A 187 15.06 7.13 -29.04
CA PHE A 187 14.41 6.96 -27.73
C PHE A 187 12.88 7.02 -27.87
N LEU A 188 12.35 8.06 -28.52
CA LEU A 188 10.89 8.20 -28.70
C LEU A 188 10.28 7.03 -29.47
N ILE A 189 10.92 6.60 -30.56
CA ILE A 189 10.44 5.47 -31.36
C ILE A 189 10.43 4.19 -30.52
N LEU A 190 11.52 3.88 -29.83
CA LEU A 190 11.61 2.70 -28.97
C LEU A 190 10.61 2.77 -27.82
N HIS A 191 10.47 3.92 -27.19
CA HIS A 191 9.52 4.14 -26.10
C HIS A 191 8.07 3.91 -26.52
N LEU A 192 7.70 4.26 -27.76
CA LEU A 192 6.35 4.01 -28.31
C LEU A 192 6.14 2.54 -28.72
N ILE A 193 7.19 1.87 -29.20
CA ILE A 193 7.09 0.50 -29.73
C ILE A 193 7.16 -0.55 -28.62
N ILE A 194 8.04 -0.38 -27.63
CA ILE A 194 8.28 -1.38 -26.57
C ILE A 194 7.00 -1.81 -25.84
N PRO A 195 6.08 -0.89 -25.45
CA PRO A 195 4.84 -1.29 -24.82
C PRO A 195 3.97 -2.25 -25.64
N LEU A 196 4.11 -2.28 -26.97
CA LEU A 196 3.34 -3.19 -27.83
C LEU A 196 3.73 -4.65 -27.61
N PHE A 197 4.94 -4.93 -27.12
CA PHE A 197 5.39 -6.28 -26.76
C PHE A 197 4.74 -6.83 -25.47
N LEU A 198 4.00 -5.99 -24.73
CA LEU A 198 3.19 -6.42 -23.58
C LEU A 198 1.85 -7.05 -24.01
N GLY A 199 1.58 -7.11 -25.32
CA GLY A 199 0.34 -7.64 -25.84
C GLY A 199 -0.79 -6.61 -25.93
N LYS A 200 -2.02 -7.10 -26.08
CA LYS A 200 -3.22 -6.26 -26.13
C LYS A 200 -3.77 -6.03 -24.75
N PRO A 201 -4.40 -4.87 -24.47
CA PRO A 201 -5.14 -4.68 -23.24
C PRO A 201 -6.32 -5.66 -23.20
N ASN A 202 -6.72 -6.03 -22.00
CA ASN A 202 -7.94 -6.79 -21.75
C ASN A 202 -8.96 -5.84 -21.10
N ASP A 203 -10.01 -5.50 -21.84
CA ASP A 203 -11.04 -4.56 -21.40
C ASP A 203 -12.24 -5.29 -20.75
N ALA A 204 -12.27 -6.62 -20.79
CA ALA A 204 -13.29 -7.40 -20.11
C ALA A 204 -13.16 -7.30 -18.60
N LEU A 205 -14.28 -7.15 -17.89
CA LEU A 205 -14.36 -7.25 -16.43
C LEU A 205 -14.13 -8.71 -16.00
N THR A 206 -12.89 -9.14 -16.03
CA THR A 206 -12.48 -10.50 -15.67
C THR A 206 -11.33 -10.45 -14.69
N TRP A 207 -11.12 -11.52 -13.94
CA TRP A 207 -10.00 -11.70 -13.05
C TRP A 207 -8.63 -11.49 -13.72
N SER A 208 -8.52 -11.66 -15.04
CA SER A 208 -7.25 -11.51 -15.78
C SER A 208 -6.87 -10.05 -16.05
N THR A 209 -7.79 -9.09 -15.86
CA THR A 209 -7.57 -7.67 -16.18
C THR A 209 -6.38 -7.08 -15.42
N TRP A 210 -6.25 -7.38 -14.16
CA TRP A 210 -5.18 -6.88 -13.30
C TRP A 210 -3.83 -7.64 -13.48
N ARG A 211 -3.85 -8.84 -14.08
CA ARG A 211 -2.65 -9.62 -14.43
C ARG A 211 -2.14 -9.34 -15.82
N ASN A 212 -2.97 -8.75 -16.67
CA ASN A 212 -2.56 -8.44 -18.04
C ASN A 212 -1.42 -7.42 -18.03
N PRO A 213 -0.22 -7.74 -18.55
CA PRO A 213 0.94 -6.85 -18.51
C PRO A 213 0.69 -5.49 -19.20
N ARG A 214 -0.15 -5.48 -20.23
CA ARG A 214 -0.52 -4.25 -20.94
C ARG A 214 -1.42 -3.37 -20.09
N ASN A 215 -2.38 -3.95 -19.38
CA ASN A 215 -3.25 -3.22 -18.45
C ASN A 215 -2.46 -2.67 -17.26
N ILE A 216 -1.58 -3.47 -16.66
CA ILE A 216 -0.68 -3.03 -15.59
C ILE A 216 0.14 -1.81 -16.05
N TYR A 217 0.71 -1.88 -17.26
CA TYR A 217 1.47 -0.77 -17.83
C TYR A 217 0.62 0.48 -18.08
N ILE A 218 -0.63 0.32 -18.55
CA ILE A 218 -1.52 1.45 -18.84
C ILE A 218 -2.10 2.06 -17.56
N ASN A 219 -2.63 1.23 -16.67
CA ASN A 219 -3.41 1.64 -15.51
C ASN A 219 -2.53 1.95 -14.29
N PHE A 220 -1.39 1.28 -14.18
CA PHE A 220 -0.45 1.45 -13.08
C PHE A 220 -1.10 1.14 -11.72
N ASN A 221 -1.85 0.05 -11.65
CA ASN A 221 -2.70 -0.34 -10.53
C ASN A 221 -1.99 -1.07 -9.38
N ASP A 222 -0.71 -1.35 -9.52
CA ASP A 222 0.11 -2.01 -8.50
C ASP A 222 1.57 -1.62 -8.73
N ASN A 223 2.20 -1.04 -7.71
CA ASN A 223 3.58 -0.55 -7.82
C ASN A 223 4.58 -1.66 -8.12
N ASN A 224 4.42 -2.82 -7.47
CA ASN A 224 5.32 -3.95 -7.65
C ASN A 224 5.19 -4.55 -9.05
N LYS A 225 3.96 -4.79 -9.50
CA LYS A 225 3.70 -5.28 -10.86
C LYS A 225 4.15 -4.29 -11.92
N SER A 226 3.89 -3.00 -11.70
CA SER A 226 4.31 -1.93 -12.61
C SER A 226 5.83 -1.85 -12.75
N MET A 227 6.57 -1.96 -11.63
CA MET A 227 8.03 -2.06 -11.64
C MET A 227 8.52 -3.28 -12.41
N MET A 228 7.89 -4.44 -12.22
CA MET A 228 8.26 -5.69 -12.89
C MET A 228 7.99 -5.70 -14.39
N VAL A 229 6.98 -4.97 -14.84
CA VAL A 229 6.61 -4.85 -16.26
C VAL A 229 7.48 -3.83 -16.99
N SER A 230 7.90 -2.77 -16.32
CA SER A 230 8.55 -1.61 -16.95
C SER A 230 10.02 -1.42 -16.58
N GLY A 231 10.51 -1.95 -15.45
CA GLY A 231 11.84 -1.66 -14.91
C GLY A 231 11.93 -0.28 -14.26
N ILE A 232 12.98 -0.03 -13.47
CA ILE A 232 13.07 1.12 -12.57
C ILE A 232 12.92 2.48 -13.28
N TYR A 233 13.49 2.64 -14.46
CA TYR A 233 13.47 3.94 -15.17
C TYR A 233 12.08 4.26 -15.70
N GLU A 234 11.49 3.34 -16.45
CA GLU A 234 10.15 3.52 -16.99
C GLU A 234 9.11 3.57 -15.90
N TYR A 235 9.22 2.73 -14.86
CA TYR A 235 8.38 2.79 -13.68
C TYR A 235 8.35 4.19 -13.07
N SER A 236 9.53 4.75 -12.77
CA SER A 236 9.65 6.04 -12.11
C SER A 236 9.08 7.18 -12.97
N VAL A 237 9.38 7.19 -14.28
CA VAL A 237 8.87 8.22 -15.20
C VAL A 237 7.34 8.11 -15.35
N ARG A 238 6.80 6.92 -15.44
CA ARG A 238 5.34 6.72 -15.54
C ARG A 238 4.63 7.04 -14.23
N ASN A 239 5.17 6.64 -13.09
CA ASN A 239 4.60 6.97 -11.79
C ASN A 239 4.54 8.49 -11.62
N PHE A 240 5.63 9.21 -11.92
CA PHE A 240 5.64 10.67 -11.93
C PHE A 240 4.56 11.26 -12.87
N TYR A 241 4.50 10.75 -14.10
CA TYR A 241 3.51 11.21 -15.08
C TYR A 241 2.06 10.98 -14.61
N ILE A 242 1.78 9.79 -14.07
CA ILE A 242 0.44 9.43 -13.59
C ILE A 242 0.06 10.28 -12.38
N THR A 243 0.96 10.44 -11.43
CA THR A 243 0.72 11.18 -10.19
C THR A 243 0.51 12.68 -10.43
N PHE A 244 1.35 13.31 -11.25
CA PHE A 244 1.35 14.78 -11.36
C PHE A 244 0.74 15.33 -12.65
N ILE A 245 0.68 14.55 -13.72
CA ILE A 245 0.27 15.05 -15.05
C ILE A 245 -1.06 14.45 -15.50
N LYS A 246 -1.22 13.12 -15.39
CA LYS A 246 -2.43 12.41 -15.86
C LYS A 246 -3.66 12.67 -14.99
N ALA A 247 -3.49 13.04 -13.73
CA ALA A 247 -4.59 13.27 -12.77
C ALA A 247 -5.58 14.39 -13.19
N LYS A 248 -5.34 15.09 -14.29
CA LYS A 248 -6.25 16.10 -14.87
C LYS A 248 -7.02 15.53 -16.06
N LYS A 249 -7.88 14.52 -15.89
CA LYS A 249 -8.61 13.93 -17.00
C LYS A 249 -10.03 14.51 -17.20
N THR A 250 -10.41 14.60 -18.50
CA THR A 250 -11.77 14.74 -18.99
C THR A 250 -12.64 13.53 -18.64
N ASP A 251 -13.92 13.79 -18.36
CA ASP A 251 -14.90 12.76 -18.07
C ASP A 251 -15.05 11.79 -19.26
N ASN A 252 -15.19 10.52 -18.98
CA ASN A 252 -15.58 9.50 -19.94
C ASN A 252 -17.10 9.28 -19.77
N GLU A 253 -17.88 9.53 -20.83
CA GLU A 253 -19.35 9.39 -20.81
C GLU A 253 -19.78 7.95 -20.44
N GLU A 254 -19.09 6.93 -20.93
CA GLU A 254 -19.39 5.54 -20.59
C GLU A 254 -19.19 5.24 -19.09
N ASP A 255 -18.13 5.77 -18.47
CA ASP A 255 -17.89 5.61 -17.05
C ASP A 255 -18.95 6.33 -16.20
N ILE A 256 -19.40 7.50 -16.64
CA ILE A 256 -20.47 8.27 -15.95
C ILE A 256 -21.81 7.56 -16.08
N THR A 257 -22.18 7.11 -17.28
CA THR A 257 -23.42 6.33 -17.51
C THR A 257 -23.43 5.06 -16.64
N PHE A 258 -22.30 4.34 -16.56
CA PHE A 258 -22.18 3.19 -15.66
C PHE A 258 -22.49 3.57 -14.19
N LEU A 259 -21.94 4.68 -13.69
CA LEU A 259 -22.21 5.12 -12.31
C LEU A 259 -23.67 5.54 -12.11
N GLU A 260 -24.27 6.22 -13.09
CA GLU A 260 -25.69 6.62 -13.06
C GLU A 260 -26.60 5.38 -12.99
N GLU A 261 -26.36 4.38 -13.82
CA GLU A 261 -27.08 3.11 -13.78
C GLU A 261 -26.92 2.40 -12.43
N GLU A 262 -25.69 2.42 -11.85
CA GLU A 262 -25.44 1.76 -10.59
C GLU A 262 -26.12 2.42 -9.40
N TYR A 263 -26.04 3.73 -9.30
CA TYR A 263 -26.59 4.46 -8.16
C TYR A 263 -28.12 4.70 -8.27
N ASN A 264 -28.71 4.50 -9.45
CA ASN A 264 -30.15 4.52 -9.65
C ASN A 264 -30.84 3.16 -9.44
N LYS A 265 -30.06 2.06 -9.22
CA LYS A 265 -30.65 0.78 -8.84
C LYS A 265 -31.30 0.90 -7.47
N GLU A 266 -32.55 0.48 -7.37
CA GLU A 266 -33.22 0.34 -6.09
C GLU A 266 -32.69 -0.91 -5.39
N GLU A 267 -32.10 -0.75 -4.20
CA GLU A 267 -31.80 -1.86 -3.28
C GLU A 267 -32.73 -1.75 -2.07
N GLU A 268 -33.42 -2.83 -1.76
CA GLU A 268 -34.26 -2.91 -0.57
C GLU A 268 -33.39 -2.89 0.70
N ASN A 269 -33.73 -1.99 1.61
CA ASN A 269 -33.13 -1.96 2.93
C ASN A 269 -33.84 -2.97 3.83
N TYR A 270 -33.32 -4.19 3.89
CA TYR A 270 -33.92 -5.26 4.70
C TYR A 270 -33.76 -4.98 6.18
N GLN A 271 -34.87 -4.83 6.88
CA GLN A 271 -34.86 -4.76 8.34
C GLN A 271 -34.61 -6.14 8.95
N THR A 272 -33.78 -6.19 9.96
CA THR A 272 -33.47 -7.42 10.72
C THR A 272 -33.80 -7.21 12.20
N SER A 273 -33.71 -8.28 13.00
CA SER A 273 -33.84 -8.16 14.47
C SER A 273 -32.76 -7.31 15.13
N TYR A 274 -31.77 -6.89 14.38
CA TYR A 274 -30.67 -6.02 14.80
C TYR A 274 -30.86 -4.56 14.38
N THR A 275 -31.79 -4.27 13.48
CA THR A 275 -32.05 -2.90 13.01
C THR A 275 -32.48 -2.01 14.19
N GLY A 276 -31.75 -0.92 14.42
CA GLY A 276 -32.02 0.01 15.51
C GLY A 276 -31.73 -0.54 16.93
N LYS A 277 -31.05 -1.68 17.06
CA LYS A 277 -30.77 -2.27 18.38
C LYS A 277 -30.01 -1.34 19.32
N PHE A 278 -29.17 -0.48 18.78
CA PHE A 278 -28.39 0.52 19.50
C PHE A 278 -28.83 1.96 19.18
N LYS A 279 -30.08 2.12 18.75
CA LYS A 279 -30.64 3.45 18.48
C LYS A 279 -30.49 4.34 19.70
N ASP A 280 -30.11 5.59 19.48
CA ASP A 280 -29.92 6.65 20.46
C ASP A 280 -28.80 6.42 21.49
N LYS A 281 -28.01 5.36 21.37
CA LYS A 281 -26.83 5.15 22.21
C LYS A 281 -25.65 6.01 21.73
N ASN A 282 -24.80 6.39 22.66
CA ASN A 282 -23.48 6.94 22.33
C ASN A 282 -22.63 5.87 21.61
N VAL A 283 -21.75 6.31 20.72
CA VAL A 283 -20.91 5.39 19.94
C VAL A 283 -19.45 5.81 20.03
N ILE A 284 -18.56 4.86 20.26
CA ILE A 284 -17.13 5.05 20.18
C ILE A 284 -16.60 4.10 19.11
N PHE A 285 -16.04 4.64 18.05
CA PHE A 285 -15.24 3.89 17.09
C PHE A 285 -13.81 3.84 17.59
N LEU A 286 -13.34 2.65 17.90
CA LEU A 286 -11.99 2.41 18.40
C LEU A 286 -11.18 1.65 17.34
N GLN A 287 -10.41 2.38 16.56
CA GLN A 287 -9.47 1.83 15.60
C GLN A 287 -8.15 1.53 16.28
N LEU A 288 -7.80 0.26 16.38
CA LEU A 288 -6.57 -0.21 17.00
C LEU A 288 -5.43 -0.25 15.97
N GLU A 289 -4.36 0.49 16.24
CA GLU A 289 -3.13 0.45 15.44
C GLU A 289 -2.43 -0.91 15.65
N GLY A 290 -2.27 -1.68 14.57
CA GLY A 290 -1.47 -2.91 14.54
C GLY A 290 -1.82 -4.00 15.55
N THR A 291 -2.94 -3.87 16.29
CA THR A 291 -3.32 -4.86 17.31
C THR A 291 -3.99 -6.07 16.66
N ASP A 292 -3.18 -7.04 16.30
CA ASP A 292 -3.60 -8.24 15.56
C ASP A 292 -4.28 -9.27 16.48
N ASN A 293 -5.03 -10.22 15.91
CA ASN A 293 -5.79 -11.26 16.64
C ASN A 293 -4.92 -12.03 17.67
N TRP A 294 -3.68 -12.34 17.34
CA TRP A 294 -2.78 -13.11 18.19
C TRP A 294 -2.29 -12.32 19.42
N LEU A 295 -2.46 -11.00 19.41
CA LEU A 295 -2.17 -10.11 20.54
C LEU A 295 -3.34 -10.01 21.52
N ILE A 296 -4.58 -10.37 21.10
CA ILE A 296 -5.75 -10.33 21.97
C ILE A 296 -5.87 -11.64 22.74
N THR A 297 -5.19 -11.69 23.89
CA THR A 297 -5.15 -12.85 24.77
C THR A 297 -5.62 -12.49 26.17
N LYS A 298 -5.98 -13.50 26.96
CA LYS A 298 -6.37 -13.30 28.36
C LYS A 298 -5.21 -12.79 29.21
N GLU A 299 -4.00 -13.15 28.84
CA GLU A 299 -2.77 -12.82 29.55
C GLU A 299 -2.25 -11.42 29.23
N ASP A 300 -2.28 -11.05 27.94
CA ASP A 300 -1.67 -9.81 27.48
C ASP A 300 -2.66 -8.65 27.40
N THR A 301 -3.91 -8.91 26.98
CA THR A 301 -4.93 -7.89 26.75
C THR A 301 -6.28 -8.31 27.33
N PRO A 302 -6.37 -8.46 28.66
CA PRO A 302 -7.54 -9.03 29.33
C PRO A 302 -8.82 -8.24 29.08
N THR A 303 -8.76 -6.92 28.95
CA THR A 303 -9.92 -6.05 28.71
C THR A 303 -10.48 -6.27 27.31
N LEU A 304 -9.65 -6.16 26.28
CA LEU A 304 -10.04 -6.44 24.89
C LEU A 304 -10.51 -7.88 24.71
N TYR A 305 -9.82 -8.85 25.33
CA TYR A 305 -10.21 -10.26 25.31
C TYR A 305 -11.60 -10.46 25.90
N ASN A 306 -11.90 -9.84 27.06
CA ASN A 306 -13.20 -9.93 27.69
C ASN A 306 -14.29 -9.24 26.84
N MET A 307 -14.02 -8.05 26.31
CA MET A 307 -14.94 -7.33 25.43
C MET A 307 -15.28 -8.17 24.18
N MET A 308 -14.27 -8.70 23.51
CA MET A 308 -14.44 -9.51 22.30
C MET A 308 -15.31 -10.76 22.53
N ASN A 309 -15.12 -11.43 23.68
CA ASN A 309 -15.90 -12.62 24.03
C ASN A 309 -17.32 -12.30 24.53
N ASN A 310 -17.63 -11.04 24.85
CA ASN A 310 -18.94 -10.58 25.32
C ASN A 310 -19.58 -9.56 24.35
N SER A 311 -19.42 -9.74 23.06
CA SER A 311 -19.80 -8.79 22.01
C SER A 311 -20.50 -9.45 20.82
N ILE A 312 -20.97 -8.66 19.87
CA ILE A 312 -21.20 -9.13 18.50
C ILE A 312 -19.81 -9.23 17.86
N ASN A 313 -19.30 -10.47 17.77
CA ASN A 313 -17.93 -10.76 17.32
C ASN A 313 -17.92 -11.33 15.90
N PHE A 314 -17.26 -10.65 14.98
CA PHE A 314 -17.08 -11.02 13.58
C PHE A 314 -15.79 -11.83 13.43
N THR A 315 -15.89 -13.13 13.66
CA THR A 315 -14.73 -14.02 13.81
C THR A 315 -14.00 -14.33 12.51
N ASN A 316 -14.44 -13.82 11.39
CA ASN A 316 -13.85 -14.03 10.07
C ASN A 316 -13.74 -12.69 9.32
N HIS A 317 -13.08 -11.71 10.00
CA HIS A 317 -12.91 -10.35 9.50
C HIS A 317 -11.51 -10.13 8.96
N TYR A 318 -11.42 -9.40 7.84
CA TYR A 318 -10.16 -9.12 7.15
C TYR A 318 -9.97 -7.61 6.97
N SER A 319 -8.83 -7.10 7.41
CA SER A 319 -8.43 -5.73 7.12
C SER A 319 -8.06 -5.57 5.64
N TYR A 320 -8.16 -4.34 5.15
CA TYR A 320 -7.80 -4.02 3.79
C TYR A 320 -6.41 -3.38 3.74
N TYR A 321 -5.38 -4.19 3.46
CA TYR A 321 -4.01 -3.72 3.31
C TYR A 321 -3.66 -3.48 1.84
N ASN A 322 -3.22 -2.28 1.51
CA ASN A 322 -2.77 -1.88 0.17
C ASN A 322 -1.45 -1.07 0.21
N GLY A 323 -0.49 -1.50 1.02
CA GLY A 323 0.80 -0.81 1.17
C GLY A 323 0.74 0.45 2.02
N GLY A 324 1.57 1.44 1.71
CA GLY A 324 1.69 2.66 2.49
C GLY A 324 0.38 3.41 2.71
N GLY A 325 0.18 3.93 3.91
CA GLY A 325 -1.06 4.58 4.33
C GLY A 325 -2.14 3.63 4.84
N SER A 326 -1.77 2.41 5.24
CA SER A 326 -2.71 1.35 5.66
C SER A 326 -3.65 1.78 6.77
N THR A 327 -3.17 2.50 7.80
CA THR A 327 -3.99 3.04 8.89
C THR A 327 -5.09 3.94 8.33
N PHE A 328 -4.73 4.90 7.46
CA PHE A 328 -5.70 5.82 6.86
C PHE A 328 -6.65 5.13 5.86
N ASN A 329 -6.22 4.08 5.18
CA ASN A 329 -7.11 3.30 4.30
C ASN A 329 -8.28 2.71 5.09
N SER A 330 -8.05 2.28 6.32
CA SER A 330 -9.07 1.78 7.24
C SER A 330 -9.98 2.89 7.75
N GLU A 331 -9.42 4.03 8.16
CA GLU A 331 -10.19 5.24 8.48
C GLU A 331 -11.12 5.61 7.32
N PHE A 332 -10.60 5.62 6.08
CA PHE A 332 -11.34 5.96 4.88
C PHE A 332 -12.49 4.99 4.62
N ALA A 333 -12.24 3.68 4.73
CA ALA A 333 -13.25 2.65 4.49
C ALA A 333 -14.40 2.75 5.50
N VAL A 334 -14.09 2.88 6.78
CA VAL A 334 -15.11 2.95 7.85
C VAL A 334 -15.88 4.26 7.82
N ASN A 335 -15.26 5.37 7.42
CA ASN A 335 -15.93 6.67 7.40
C ASN A 335 -16.71 6.94 6.13
N THR A 336 -16.32 6.37 4.99
CA THR A 336 -16.91 6.70 3.68
C THR A 336 -17.63 5.53 3.02
N GLY A 337 -17.31 4.28 3.36
CA GLY A 337 -17.77 3.06 2.69
C GLY A 337 -17.05 2.75 1.37
N PHE A 338 -15.93 3.44 1.09
CA PHE A 338 -15.08 3.24 -0.09
C PHE A 338 -13.67 2.87 0.32
N ILE A 339 -12.92 2.24 -0.59
CA ILE A 339 -11.50 1.90 -0.37
C ILE A 339 -10.59 2.65 -1.32
N THR A 340 -9.30 2.65 -1.01
CA THR A 340 -8.25 3.10 -1.93
C THR A 340 -8.41 2.44 -3.30
N PRO A 341 -8.36 3.20 -4.41
CA PRO A 341 -8.53 2.65 -5.74
C PRO A 341 -7.55 1.53 -6.08
N LEU A 342 -8.02 0.52 -6.81
CA LEU A 342 -7.21 -0.60 -7.26
C LEU A 342 -6.81 -0.50 -8.74
N SER A 343 -7.62 0.13 -9.58
CA SER A 343 -7.37 0.22 -11.02
C SER A 343 -6.45 1.39 -11.41
N TYR A 344 -6.18 2.31 -10.49
CA TYR A 344 -5.25 3.43 -10.69
C TYR A 344 -4.58 3.80 -9.35
N THR A 345 -3.40 4.42 -9.43
CA THR A 345 -2.65 4.80 -8.24
C THR A 345 -3.09 6.15 -7.70
N GLN A 346 -3.71 6.14 -6.53
CA GLN A 346 -4.02 7.33 -5.74
C GLN A 346 -4.27 6.92 -4.29
N ASN A 347 -3.69 7.64 -3.33
CA ASN A 347 -3.88 7.36 -1.92
C ASN A 347 -5.21 7.89 -1.39
N ALA A 348 -5.82 7.21 -0.42
CA ALA A 348 -7.11 7.56 0.15
C ALA A 348 -7.14 8.98 0.71
N TYR A 349 -6.07 9.44 1.36
CA TYR A 349 -6.01 10.80 1.95
C TYR A 349 -6.08 11.94 0.91
N SER A 350 -5.85 11.67 -0.35
CA SER A 350 -5.94 12.66 -1.43
C SER A 350 -7.37 12.98 -1.86
N PHE A 351 -8.36 12.18 -1.43
CA PHE A 351 -9.78 12.41 -1.71
C PHE A 351 -10.46 13.43 -0.77
N ASN A 352 -9.69 14.27 -0.11
CA ASN A 352 -10.15 15.31 0.83
C ASN A 352 -11.06 16.40 0.22
N LYS A 353 -11.27 16.38 -1.10
CA LYS A 353 -12.20 17.27 -1.84
C LYS A 353 -13.36 16.53 -2.48
N ASN A 354 -13.41 15.20 -2.34
CA ASN A 354 -14.51 14.40 -2.85
C ASN A 354 -15.73 14.54 -1.93
N SER A 355 -16.92 14.50 -2.52
CA SER A 355 -18.18 14.53 -1.77
C SER A 355 -18.52 13.12 -1.28
N PHE A 356 -18.81 13.03 0.02
CA PHE A 356 -19.29 11.81 0.68
C PHE A 356 -20.58 12.15 1.45
N PRO A 357 -21.75 12.23 0.79
CA PRO A 357 -22.98 12.68 1.42
C PRO A 357 -23.49 11.75 2.53
N TYR A 358 -23.19 10.46 2.44
CA TYR A 358 -23.57 9.45 3.44
C TYR A 358 -22.36 8.93 4.24
N SER A 359 -21.35 9.78 4.48
CA SER A 359 -20.27 9.46 5.40
C SER A 359 -20.80 9.30 6.82
N LEU A 360 -20.11 8.47 7.62
CA LEU A 360 -20.48 8.14 8.99
C LEU A 360 -20.89 9.38 9.81
N ALA A 361 -20.00 10.37 9.88
CA ALA A 361 -20.23 11.57 10.68
C ALA A 361 -21.45 12.39 10.20
N LYS A 362 -21.69 12.48 8.88
CA LYS A 362 -22.86 13.19 8.36
C LYS A 362 -24.16 12.52 8.74
N LEU A 363 -24.23 11.19 8.66
CA LEU A 363 -25.41 10.44 9.09
C LEU A 363 -25.68 10.61 10.59
N LEU A 364 -24.65 10.53 11.42
CA LEU A 364 -24.76 10.72 12.85
C LEU A 364 -25.20 12.15 13.21
N LYS A 365 -24.66 13.15 12.52
CA LYS A 365 -25.06 14.56 12.74
C LYS A 365 -26.52 14.82 12.37
N ASN A 366 -27.08 14.14 11.38
CA ASN A 366 -28.51 14.21 11.07
C ASN A 366 -29.39 13.74 12.23
N GLU A 367 -28.84 12.89 13.12
CA GLU A 367 -29.49 12.41 14.35
C GLU A 367 -29.03 13.16 15.60
N ASN A 368 -28.48 14.37 15.44
CA ASN A 368 -28.02 15.27 16.48
C ASN A 368 -26.87 14.75 17.35
N TYR A 369 -26.00 13.88 16.84
CA TYR A 369 -24.76 13.53 17.53
C TYR A 369 -23.71 14.64 17.38
N SER A 370 -22.97 14.91 18.46
CA SER A 370 -21.63 15.52 18.37
C SER A 370 -20.65 14.47 17.86
N VAL A 371 -19.81 14.82 16.90
CA VAL A 371 -18.93 13.84 16.24
C VAL A 371 -17.50 14.37 16.16
N ASN A 372 -16.61 13.86 17.02
CA ASN A 372 -15.21 14.24 17.05
C ASN A 372 -14.28 13.05 16.74
N ALA A 373 -13.05 13.36 16.36
CA ALA A 373 -12.01 12.36 16.20
C ALA A 373 -10.79 12.72 17.04
N PHE A 374 -10.14 11.69 17.60
CA PHE A 374 -9.02 11.83 18.54
C PHE A 374 -7.88 10.88 18.15
N HIS A 375 -6.67 11.40 18.09
CA HIS A 375 -5.48 10.59 17.83
C HIS A 375 -4.22 11.27 18.36
N MET A 376 -3.33 10.50 18.96
CA MET A 376 -2.05 10.99 19.44
C MET A 376 -1.02 11.12 18.29
N ASN A 377 -1.47 11.73 17.18
CA ASN A 377 -0.65 12.07 16.02
C ASN A 377 -1.13 13.39 15.40
N ASP A 378 -0.31 14.01 14.54
CA ASP A 378 -0.64 15.29 13.93
C ASP A 378 -1.81 15.19 12.94
N GLY A 379 -2.68 16.21 12.95
CA GLY A 379 -3.80 16.32 12.02
C GLY A 379 -3.40 16.62 10.57
N GLU A 380 -2.16 17.07 10.34
CA GLU A 380 -1.61 17.24 9.00
C GLU A 380 -1.21 15.89 8.39
N TYR A 381 -0.87 14.91 9.22
CA TYR A 381 -0.54 13.55 8.78
C TYR A 381 -1.73 12.92 8.04
N TYR A 382 -1.48 12.39 6.83
CA TYR A 382 -2.54 11.94 5.91
C TYR A 382 -3.61 13.00 5.62
N SER A 383 -3.33 14.28 5.85
CA SER A 383 -4.33 15.34 5.79
C SER A 383 -5.60 15.00 6.61
N ARG A 384 -5.44 14.35 7.77
CA ARG A 384 -6.55 13.87 8.61
C ARG A 384 -7.53 14.97 8.97
N ALA A 385 -7.05 16.09 9.52
CA ALA A 385 -7.91 17.21 9.90
C ALA A 385 -8.79 17.68 8.74
N THR A 386 -8.26 17.72 7.52
CA THR A 386 -9.00 18.10 6.31
C THR A 386 -9.99 17.02 5.88
N ASN A 387 -9.62 15.75 5.90
CA ASN A 387 -10.49 14.63 5.52
C ASN A 387 -11.64 14.47 6.51
N TYR A 388 -11.38 14.46 7.81
CA TYR A 388 -12.40 14.33 8.85
C TYR A 388 -13.42 15.48 8.78
N LYS A 389 -12.94 16.73 8.58
CA LYS A 389 -13.83 17.88 8.32
C LYS A 389 -14.69 17.66 7.08
N ASN A 390 -14.13 17.15 5.99
CA ASN A 390 -14.85 16.84 4.76
C ASN A 390 -15.90 15.74 4.96
N TRP A 391 -15.61 14.74 5.81
CA TRP A 391 -16.54 13.66 6.16
C TRP A 391 -17.65 14.12 7.12
N GLY A 392 -17.55 15.33 7.68
CA GLY A 392 -18.60 15.92 8.52
C GLY A 392 -18.31 15.95 10.01
N TYR A 393 -17.12 15.56 10.46
CA TYR A 393 -16.71 15.67 11.86
C TYR A 393 -16.69 17.12 12.31
N ASP A 394 -17.05 17.36 13.57
CA ASP A 394 -16.98 18.68 14.18
C ASP A 394 -15.53 19.11 14.31
N LYS A 395 -14.68 18.23 14.81
CA LYS A 395 -13.25 18.49 14.89
C LYS A 395 -12.41 17.19 14.93
N TYR A 396 -11.19 17.29 14.44
CA TYR A 396 -10.11 16.33 14.66
C TYR A 396 -9.17 16.90 15.73
N TYR A 397 -8.96 16.16 16.80
CA TYR A 397 -8.06 16.50 17.91
C TYR A 397 -6.79 15.66 17.81
N GLY A 398 -5.75 16.24 17.21
CA GLY A 398 -4.40 15.68 17.16
C GLY A 398 -3.51 16.19 18.30
N LEU A 399 -2.22 15.89 18.26
CA LEU A 399 -1.23 16.30 19.28
C LEU A 399 -1.30 17.79 19.61
N LYS A 400 -1.45 18.64 18.61
CA LYS A 400 -1.53 20.09 18.76
C LYS A 400 -2.78 20.53 19.51
N GLU A 401 -3.93 20.02 19.13
CA GLU A 401 -5.23 20.34 19.74
C GLU A 401 -5.34 19.79 21.14
N LEU A 402 -4.68 18.65 21.43
CA LEU A 402 -4.62 18.02 22.74
C LEU A 402 -3.57 18.70 23.66
N GLY A 403 -2.74 19.59 23.13
CA GLY A 403 -1.68 20.24 23.89
C GLY A 403 -0.53 19.31 24.31
N THR A 404 -0.37 18.18 23.63
CA THR A 404 0.62 17.14 23.95
C THR A 404 1.82 17.13 22.99
N TYR A 405 1.97 18.17 22.21
CA TYR A 405 3.12 18.29 21.29
C TYR A 405 4.43 18.29 22.10
N LYS A 406 5.22 17.24 21.92
CA LYS A 406 6.53 17.04 22.59
C LYS A 406 7.59 16.81 21.51
N ASP A 407 8.86 17.07 21.88
CA ASP A 407 10.01 16.75 21.01
C ASP A 407 10.21 15.24 20.79
N ASP A 408 9.56 14.40 21.60
CA ASP A 408 9.57 12.95 21.50
C ASP A 408 8.34 12.49 20.69
N ALA A 409 8.60 11.93 19.51
CA ALA A 409 7.58 11.49 18.56
C ALA A 409 6.72 10.31 19.03
N TYR A 410 7.10 9.61 20.12
CA TYR A 410 6.40 8.40 20.56
C TYR A 410 5.49 8.69 21.76
N THR A 411 4.19 8.46 21.61
CA THR A 411 3.15 8.66 22.64
C THR A 411 2.60 7.33 23.13
N LEU A 412 2.04 7.30 24.34
CA LEU A 412 1.36 6.14 24.90
C LEU A 412 -0.16 6.35 24.79
N ASP A 413 -0.90 5.29 24.44
CA ASP A 413 -2.35 5.38 24.26
C ASP A 413 -3.09 5.86 25.51
N ARG A 414 -2.64 5.46 26.71
CA ARG A 414 -3.21 5.95 27.99
C ARG A 414 -3.14 7.46 28.13
N GLU A 415 -2.12 8.12 27.56
CA GLU A 415 -1.95 9.58 27.63
C GLU A 415 -3.14 10.30 26.99
N LEU A 416 -3.78 9.70 25.97
CA LEU A 416 -5.00 10.23 25.38
C LEU A 416 -6.15 10.28 26.37
N ILE A 417 -6.44 9.16 27.04
CA ILE A 417 -7.57 9.09 27.97
C ILE A 417 -7.35 9.94 29.24
N LEU A 418 -6.09 10.07 29.66
CA LEU A 418 -5.72 10.92 30.80
C LEU A 418 -5.69 12.41 30.46
N ASN A 419 -5.72 12.79 29.18
CA ASN A 419 -5.66 14.18 28.73
C ASN A 419 -6.95 14.95 29.08
N GLU A 420 -6.80 16.12 29.70
CA GLU A 420 -7.94 16.93 30.15
C GLU A 420 -8.77 17.49 28.98
N THR A 421 -8.12 17.88 27.86
CA THR A 421 -8.81 18.34 26.65
C THR A 421 -9.64 17.20 26.04
N PHE A 422 -9.09 15.99 26.00
CA PHE A 422 -9.83 14.80 25.58
C PHE A 422 -11.10 14.59 26.42
N LYS A 423 -10.97 14.57 27.76
CA LYS A 423 -12.09 14.37 28.68
C LYS A 423 -13.15 15.44 28.53
N GLU A 424 -12.74 16.71 28.38
CA GLU A 424 -13.66 17.83 28.17
C GLU A 424 -14.42 17.71 26.86
N LYS A 425 -13.72 17.38 25.76
CA LYS A 425 -14.31 17.43 24.40
C LYS A 425 -15.10 16.17 24.06
N MET A 426 -14.67 15.00 24.50
CA MET A 426 -15.39 13.74 24.29
C MET A 426 -16.74 13.73 25.04
N PHE A 427 -16.79 14.29 26.25
CA PHE A 427 -17.96 14.24 27.12
C PHE A 427 -18.68 15.59 27.22
N SER A 428 -18.53 16.46 26.20
CA SER A 428 -19.15 17.81 26.22
C SER A 428 -20.66 17.80 25.94
N GLU A 429 -21.15 16.80 25.26
CA GLU A 429 -22.53 16.68 24.83
C GLU A 429 -23.18 15.40 25.35
N GLU A 430 -24.50 15.39 25.53
CA GLU A 430 -25.25 14.23 26.02
C GLU A 430 -25.24 13.07 25.00
N LYS A 431 -25.24 13.39 23.69
CA LYS A 431 -25.25 12.41 22.60
C LYS A 431 -24.02 12.60 21.72
N PHE A 432 -23.10 11.67 21.79
CA PHE A 432 -21.84 11.73 21.05
C PHE A 432 -21.55 10.45 20.27
N ALA A 433 -20.79 10.62 19.19
CA ALA A 433 -20.22 9.51 18.40
C ALA A 433 -18.79 9.87 18.02
N ASP A 434 -17.83 9.35 18.74
CA ASP A 434 -16.43 9.74 18.61
C ASP A 434 -15.58 8.64 18.00
N TYR A 435 -14.56 9.05 17.24
CA TYR A 435 -13.62 8.15 16.57
C TYR A 435 -12.24 8.29 17.22
N ILE A 436 -11.77 7.21 17.83
CA ILE A 436 -10.47 7.14 18.51
C ILE A 436 -9.54 6.24 17.70
N ILE A 437 -8.34 6.74 17.41
CA ILE A 437 -7.28 5.98 16.75
C ILE A 437 -6.16 5.80 17.78
N THR A 438 -5.75 4.56 18.03
CA THR A 438 -4.61 4.27 18.92
C THR A 438 -3.28 4.47 18.22
N TYR A 439 -2.20 4.52 18.98
CA TYR A 439 -0.85 4.76 18.48
C TYR A 439 0.16 3.71 18.95
N SER A 440 -0.03 3.17 20.17
CA SER A 440 1.00 2.36 20.83
C SER A 440 1.38 1.08 20.10
N GLY A 441 0.50 0.54 19.24
CA GLY A 441 0.79 -0.61 18.38
C GLY A 441 1.72 -0.32 17.20
N HIS A 442 2.16 0.95 17.01
CA HIS A 442 3.01 1.35 15.88
C HIS A 442 4.46 0.90 16.07
N LEU A 443 5.14 0.61 14.96
CA LEU A 443 6.60 0.34 14.95
C LEU A 443 7.38 1.53 15.56
N PRO A 444 8.63 1.34 16.06
CA PRO A 444 9.41 0.10 16.05
C PRO A 444 9.19 -0.80 17.28
N PHE A 445 9.40 -2.09 17.10
CA PHE A 445 9.27 -3.09 18.16
C PHE A 445 10.65 -3.43 18.76
N THR A 446 11.24 -2.46 19.47
CA THR A 446 12.58 -2.60 20.03
C THR A 446 12.75 -1.78 21.32
N THR A 447 13.65 -2.19 22.18
CA THR A 447 14.02 -1.44 23.40
C THR A 447 15.05 -0.34 23.15
N GLU A 448 15.52 -0.16 21.93
CA GLU A 448 16.44 0.94 21.57
C GLU A 448 15.72 2.28 21.43
N LYS A 449 14.47 2.26 20.93
CA LYS A 449 13.64 3.44 20.70
C LYS A 449 12.15 3.05 20.63
N GLY A 450 11.26 4.03 20.60
CA GLY A 450 9.83 3.82 20.39
C GLY A 450 9.06 3.50 21.68
N VAL A 451 7.82 3.06 21.49
CA VAL A 451 6.89 2.78 22.56
C VAL A 451 7.40 1.66 23.50
N CYS A 452 7.95 0.58 22.92
CA CYS A 452 8.51 -0.51 23.72
C CYS A 452 9.62 -0.02 24.66
N LYS A 453 10.52 0.86 24.20
CA LYS A 453 11.55 1.48 25.05
C LYS A 453 10.94 2.24 26.20
N LYS A 454 9.93 3.09 25.95
CA LYS A 454 9.25 3.86 27.00
C LYS A 454 8.67 2.94 28.07
N LEU A 455 7.91 1.93 27.65
CA LEU A 455 7.26 0.99 28.57
C LEU A 455 8.27 0.19 29.41
N VAL A 456 9.36 -0.27 28.81
CA VAL A 456 10.43 -0.98 29.53
C VAL A 456 11.14 -0.05 30.52
N THR A 457 11.39 1.19 30.10
CA THR A 457 12.00 2.20 30.96
C THR A 457 11.12 2.49 32.20
N GLU A 458 9.81 2.70 31.99
CA GLU A 458 8.87 2.95 33.10
C GLU A 458 8.79 1.79 34.09
N ASP A 459 8.78 0.54 33.58
CA ASP A 459 8.77 -0.64 34.46
C ASP A 459 10.02 -0.71 35.33
N ILE A 460 11.21 -0.47 34.73
CA ILE A 460 12.48 -0.49 35.47
C ILE A 460 12.52 0.63 36.52
N LEU A 461 12.10 1.85 36.13
CA LEU A 461 12.03 2.97 37.10
C LEU A 461 11.13 2.65 38.30
N LYS A 462 9.96 2.06 38.03
CA LYS A 462 9.02 1.64 39.05
C LYS A 462 9.59 0.53 39.94
N GLU A 463 10.20 -0.50 39.36
CA GLU A 463 10.80 -1.61 40.10
C GLU A 463 11.97 -1.17 40.98
N GLN A 464 12.78 -0.23 40.51
CA GLN A 464 13.96 0.26 41.23
C GLN A 464 13.65 1.47 42.12
N GLY A 465 12.45 2.04 42.05
CA GLY A 465 12.08 3.24 42.80
C GLY A 465 12.87 4.48 42.36
N LEU A 466 13.26 4.57 41.09
CA LEU A 466 14.03 5.68 40.54
C LEU A 466 13.12 6.64 39.78
N GLU A 467 13.49 7.92 39.74
CA GLU A 467 12.81 8.93 38.96
C GLU A 467 13.40 9.00 37.51
N GLU A 468 14.70 8.68 37.37
CA GLU A 468 15.42 8.70 36.09
C GLU A 468 16.47 7.59 36.06
N LEU A 469 16.69 6.98 34.88
CA LEU A 469 17.76 6.01 34.68
C LEU A 469 19.13 6.70 34.53
N PRO A 470 20.23 6.10 35.03
CA PRO A 470 21.57 6.56 34.76
C PRO A 470 21.80 6.70 33.25
N SER A 471 22.57 7.70 32.83
CA SER A 471 22.84 8.01 31.41
C SER A 471 23.54 6.89 30.66
N ASP A 472 24.23 5.99 31.37
CA ASP A 472 24.92 4.80 30.86
C ASP A 472 24.12 3.50 31.05
N TYR A 473 22.87 3.58 31.50
CA TYR A 473 22.02 2.40 31.70
C TYR A 473 21.63 1.79 30.36
N VAL A 474 21.94 0.52 30.19
CA VAL A 474 21.59 -0.24 28.98
C VAL A 474 20.33 -1.05 29.28
N LEU A 475 19.25 -0.75 28.55
CA LEU A 475 18.00 -1.49 28.66
C LEU A 475 18.19 -2.95 28.20
N PRO A 476 17.46 -3.90 28.80
CA PRO A 476 17.47 -5.29 28.34
C PRO A 476 16.97 -5.38 26.90
N THR A 477 17.64 -6.18 26.07
CA THR A 477 17.17 -6.47 24.71
C THR A 477 15.96 -7.38 24.77
N MET A 478 14.89 -7.02 24.06
CA MET A 478 13.67 -7.82 23.91
C MET A 478 13.50 -8.26 22.46
N SER A 479 12.77 -9.37 22.26
CA SER A 479 12.34 -9.76 20.91
C SER A 479 11.29 -8.80 20.36
N GLU A 480 11.16 -8.72 19.04
CA GLU A 480 10.06 -7.96 18.42
C GLU A 480 8.68 -8.45 18.86
N GLU A 481 8.53 -9.77 19.05
CA GLU A 481 7.30 -10.38 19.53
C GLU A 481 6.95 -9.90 20.96
N ASP A 482 7.93 -9.87 21.88
CA ASP A 482 7.72 -9.41 23.25
C ASP A 482 7.41 -7.91 23.29
N CYS A 483 8.08 -7.11 22.45
CA CYS A 483 7.76 -5.69 22.31
C CYS A 483 6.33 -5.48 21.77
N ALA A 484 5.90 -6.21 20.73
CA ALA A 484 4.56 -6.12 20.19
C ALA A 484 3.49 -6.47 21.26
N ARG A 485 3.71 -7.52 22.05
CA ARG A 485 2.83 -7.88 23.17
C ARG A 485 2.77 -6.79 24.24
N ARG A 486 3.91 -6.19 24.56
CA ARG A 486 3.98 -5.11 25.54
C ARG A 486 3.26 -3.84 25.04
N GLN A 487 3.40 -3.51 23.78
CA GLN A 487 2.68 -2.40 23.17
C GLN A 487 1.17 -2.65 23.10
N ALA A 488 0.74 -3.88 22.84
CA ALA A 488 -0.67 -4.27 22.92
C ALA A 488 -1.24 -4.19 24.35
N LYS A 489 -0.45 -4.49 25.37
CA LYS A 489 -0.84 -4.29 26.79
C LYS A 489 -1.10 -2.82 27.11
N GLU A 490 -0.31 -1.92 26.54
CA GLU A 490 -0.53 -0.47 26.69
C GLU A 490 -1.86 -0.03 26.06
N THR A 491 -2.15 -0.53 24.85
CA THR A 491 -3.45 -0.30 24.21
C THR A 491 -4.61 -0.87 25.03
N ASP A 492 -4.47 -2.07 25.61
CA ASP A 492 -5.48 -2.68 26.47
C ASP A 492 -5.71 -1.86 27.76
N TYR A 493 -4.63 -1.35 28.35
CA TYR A 493 -4.72 -0.46 29.52
C TYR A 493 -5.44 0.85 29.20
N MET A 494 -5.21 1.43 28.02
CA MET A 494 -5.98 2.58 27.55
C MET A 494 -7.48 2.25 27.48
N VAL A 495 -7.85 1.08 26.95
CA VAL A 495 -9.24 0.63 26.85
C VAL A 495 -9.86 0.43 28.23
N GLU A 496 -9.11 -0.12 29.19
CA GLU A 496 -9.54 -0.24 30.60
C GLU A 496 -9.84 1.15 31.19
N LEU A 497 -8.95 2.12 30.99
CA LEU A 497 -9.15 3.50 31.47
C LEU A 497 -10.38 4.15 30.79
N LEU A 498 -10.63 3.91 29.52
CA LEU A 498 -11.82 4.41 28.82
C LEU A 498 -13.10 3.82 29.43
N ILE A 499 -13.16 2.51 29.67
CA ILE A 499 -14.31 1.84 30.28
C ILE A 499 -14.53 2.38 31.70
N ASN A 500 -13.47 2.54 32.48
CA ASN A 500 -13.55 3.10 33.83
C ASN A 500 -14.10 4.54 33.83
N THR A 501 -13.60 5.38 32.90
CA THR A 501 -14.09 6.75 32.74
C THR A 501 -15.57 6.80 32.32
N LEU A 502 -16.01 5.94 31.42
CA LEU A 502 -17.43 5.82 31.06
C LEU A 502 -18.30 5.35 32.23
N THR A 503 -17.78 4.46 33.04
CA THR A 503 -18.46 3.94 34.28
C THR A 503 -18.59 5.04 35.32
N GLU A 504 -17.51 5.76 35.60
CA GLU A 504 -17.51 6.89 36.54
C GLU A 504 -18.48 8.00 36.14
N LYS A 505 -18.63 8.23 34.85
CA LYS A 505 -19.57 9.21 34.28
C LYS A 505 -21.00 8.68 34.12
N ASN A 506 -21.27 7.43 34.49
CA ASN A 506 -22.56 6.73 34.26
C ASN A 506 -23.00 6.66 32.79
N LEU A 507 -22.04 6.61 31.88
CA LEU A 507 -22.28 6.55 30.42
C LEU A 507 -22.16 5.14 29.86
N ILE A 508 -21.55 4.20 30.56
CA ILE A 508 -21.17 2.87 30.08
C ILE A 508 -22.39 2.07 29.57
N ASP A 509 -23.53 2.14 30.23
CA ASP A 509 -24.75 1.41 29.82
C ASP A 509 -25.42 2.03 28.58
N ASN A 510 -25.13 3.30 28.31
CA ASN A 510 -25.65 4.01 27.14
C ASN A 510 -24.61 4.18 26.03
N THR A 511 -23.51 3.44 26.08
CA THR A 511 -22.43 3.53 25.09
C THR A 511 -22.19 2.20 24.40
N VAL A 512 -21.99 2.23 23.09
CA VAL A 512 -21.53 1.11 22.25
C VAL A 512 -20.13 1.39 21.78
N ILE A 513 -19.24 0.41 21.87
CA ILE A 513 -17.85 0.52 21.40
C ILE A 513 -17.66 -0.42 20.22
N VAL A 514 -17.33 0.17 19.07
CA VAL A 514 -17.03 -0.52 17.81
C VAL A 514 -15.52 -0.66 17.70
N VAL A 515 -15.00 -1.85 17.90
CA VAL A 515 -13.56 -2.13 17.93
C VAL A 515 -13.13 -2.88 16.67
N PHE A 516 -12.13 -2.38 15.98
CA PHE A 516 -11.51 -3.04 14.85
C PHE A 516 -10.04 -2.62 14.71
N THR A 517 -9.25 -3.49 14.09
CA THR A 517 -7.84 -3.21 13.82
C THR A 517 -7.68 -2.69 12.40
N ASP A 518 -6.80 -1.73 12.23
CA ASP A 518 -6.56 -1.09 10.93
C ASP A 518 -5.90 -2.01 9.92
N HIS A 519 -4.90 -2.79 10.32
CA HIS A 519 -4.19 -3.77 9.49
C HIS A 519 -3.54 -4.85 10.36
N TYR A 520 -3.18 -5.98 9.74
CA TYR A 520 -2.34 -6.97 10.45
C TYR A 520 -0.94 -6.38 10.70
N LEU A 521 -0.19 -6.99 11.60
CA LEU A 521 1.12 -6.47 12.03
C LEU A 521 2.23 -6.71 10.99
N TYR A 522 2.07 -6.14 9.80
CA TYR A 522 3.01 -6.25 8.68
C TYR A 522 4.34 -5.53 8.93
N THR A 523 4.40 -4.69 9.96
CA THR A 523 5.53 -3.81 10.28
C THR A 523 6.64 -4.49 11.10
N LEU A 524 6.46 -5.75 11.49
CA LEU A 524 7.52 -6.56 12.09
C LEU A 524 8.68 -6.72 11.09
N SER A 525 9.92 -6.55 11.56
CA SER A 525 11.12 -6.82 10.75
C SER A 525 11.31 -8.33 10.53
N ASP A 526 11.02 -9.13 11.56
CA ASP A 526 10.99 -10.60 11.49
C ASP A 526 9.58 -11.10 11.16
N GLN A 527 9.28 -11.22 9.89
CA GLN A 527 7.98 -11.72 9.41
C GLN A 527 7.71 -13.19 9.80
N THR A 528 8.73 -13.97 10.19
CA THR A 528 8.54 -15.37 10.63
C THR A 528 7.78 -15.47 11.94
N ILE A 529 7.66 -14.39 12.70
CA ILE A 529 6.81 -14.32 13.87
C ILE A 529 5.34 -14.58 13.48
N LEU A 530 4.89 -14.01 12.36
CA LEU A 530 3.51 -14.17 11.88
C LEU A 530 3.19 -15.61 11.47
N ASP A 531 4.17 -16.39 10.99
CA ASP A 531 3.99 -17.81 10.63
C ASP A 531 3.52 -18.67 11.83
N LYS A 532 3.74 -18.21 13.08
CA LYS A 532 3.28 -18.89 14.30
C LYS A 532 1.80 -18.71 14.56
N TYR A 533 1.20 -17.63 14.04
CA TYR A 533 -0.12 -17.15 14.47
C TYR A 533 -1.14 -17.01 13.32
N LYS A 534 -0.67 -16.94 12.08
CA LYS A 534 -1.50 -16.59 10.92
C LYS A 534 -1.22 -17.50 9.71
N ASP A 535 -2.18 -17.57 8.82
CA ASP A 535 -1.94 -18.12 7.48
C ASP A 535 -1.22 -17.06 6.63
N THR A 536 0.08 -17.24 6.46
CA THR A 536 0.95 -16.31 5.71
C THR A 536 1.11 -16.68 4.24
N SER A 537 0.42 -17.75 3.79
CA SER A 537 0.56 -18.27 2.42
C SER A 537 -0.11 -17.39 1.36
N ASN A 538 -1.07 -16.55 1.77
CA ASN A 538 -1.86 -15.70 0.89
C ASN A 538 -2.44 -14.50 1.66
N ASN A 539 -3.38 -13.76 1.07
CA ASN A 539 -3.99 -12.58 1.69
C ASN A 539 -4.88 -12.88 2.93
N LEU A 540 -5.08 -14.14 3.31
CA LEU A 540 -5.73 -14.47 4.59
C LEU A 540 -4.90 -14.04 5.79
N ILE A 541 -3.62 -13.67 5.60
CA ILE A 541 -2.80 -12.97 6.60
C ILE A 541 -3.48 -11.69 7.11
N ASN A 542 -4.36 -11.06 6.33
CA ASN A 542 -5.10 -9.85 6.74
C ASN A 542 -6.22 -10.11 7.74
N HIS A 543 -6.37 -11.33 8.27
CA HIS A 543 -7.34 -11.66 9.31
C HIS A 543 -7.06 -10.86 10.59
N THR A 544 -7.98 -9.97 10.99
CA THR A 544 -7.85 -9.01 12.11
C THR A 544 -9.12 -8.98 12.95
N PRO A 545 -9.07 -8.49 14.21
CA PRO A 545 -10.26 -8.40 15.05
C PRO A 545 -11.25 -7.34 14.56
N PHE A 546 -12.54 -7.69 14.66
CA PHE A 546 -13.66 -6.77 14.59
C PHE A 546 -14.78 -7.26 15.50
N PHE A 547 -15.23 -6.41 16.41
CA PHE A 547 -16.35 -6.70 17.30
C PHE A 547 -17.06 -5.43 17.77
N ILE A 548 -18.33 -5.58 18.15
CA ILE A 548 -19.17 -4.49 18.65
C ILE A 548 -19.62 -4.84 20.06
N TRP A 549 -19.15 -4.08 21.02
CA TRP A 549 -19.37 -4.33 22.42
C TRP A 549 -20.31 -3.31 23.06
N ASP A 550 -21.20 -3.78 23.95
CA ASP A 550 -22.01 -2.98 24.87
C ASP A 550 -22.01 -3.62 26.24
N ASN A 551 -22.15 -2.84 27.32
CA ASN A 551 -22.19 -3.36 28.67
C ASN A 551 -23.39 -4.28 28.94
N GLY A 552 -24.42 -4.23 28.10
CA GLY A 552 -25.60 -5.12 28.16
C GLY A 552 -25.33 -6.56 27.68
N ASN A 553 -24.08 -6.92 27.33
CA ASN A 553 -23.64 -8.24 26.90
C ASN A 553 -24.42 -8.78 25.68
N THR A 554 -24.62 -7.96 24.67
CA THR A 554 -25.18 -8.41 23.40
C THR A 554 -24.20 -9.34 22.69
N LYS A 555 -24.41 -10.65 22.88
CA LYS A 555 -23.51 -11.67 22.32
C LYS A 555 -24.04 -12.25 21.01
N LYS A 556 -23.21 -12.25 20.00
CA LYS A 556 -23.43 -12.98 18.75
C LYS A 556 -22.08 -13.30 18.09
N LYS A 557 -21.90 -14.54 17.71
CA LYS A 557 -20.79 -14.92 16.84
C LYS A 557 -21.23 -14.83 15.37
N VAL A 558 -20.60 -13.94 14.60
CA VAL A 558 -20.79 -13.80 13.15
C VAL A 558 -19.62 -14.49 12.47
N THR A 559 -19.90 -15.53 11.68
CA THR A 559 -18.90 -16.37 11.02
C THR A 559 -18.77 -16.06 9.53
N SER A 560 -19.70 -15.28 8.97
CA SER A 560 -19.60 -14.81 7.59
C SER A 560 -18.34 -13.98 7.40
N VAL A 561 -17.72 -14.13 6.24
CA VAL A 561 -16.52 -13.36 5.91
C VAL A 561 -16.85 -11.88 5.79
N THR A 562 -16.09 -11.02 6.44
CA THR A 562 -16.29 -9.57 6.44
C THR A 562 -14.99 -8.82 6.23
N SER A 563 -15.06 -7.59 5.78
CA SER A 563 -13.95 -6.64 5.71
C SER A 563 -14.33 -5.29 6.30
N GLN A 564 -13.40 -4.36 6.34
CA GLN A 564 -13.65 -2.99 6.81
C GLN A 564 -14.77 -2.29 6.05
N LEU A 565 -15.06 -2.67 4.80
CA LEU A 565 -16.20 -2.17 4.03
C LEU A 565 -17.55 -2.52 4.64
N ASN A 566 -17.62 -3.59 5.45
CA ASN A 566 -18.86 -4.02 6.09
C ASN A 566 -19.13 -3.28 7.40
N ILE A 567 -18.13 -2.63 8.01
CA ILE A 567 -18.27 -1.96 9.31
C ILE A 567 -19.32 -0.87 9.25
N LEU A 568 -19.17 0.08 8.33
CA LEU A 568 -20.07 1.22 8.22
C LEU A 568 -21.54 0.82 8.00
N PRO A 569 -21.93 0.04 6.97
CA PRO A 569 -23.32 -0.33 6.77
C PRO A 569 -23.90 -1.18 7.93
N THR A 570 -23.08 -2.01 8.58
CA THR A 570 -23.52 -2.78 9.76
C THR A 570 -23.84 -1.87 10.96
N ILE A 571 -23.00 -0.87 11.20
CA ILE A 571 -23.24 0.09 12.30
C ILE A 571 -24.43 0.99 12.01
N ILE A 572 -24.58 1.45 10.78
CA ILE A 572 -25.75 2.26 10.36
C ILE A 572 -27.05 1.50 10.64
N ASN A 573 -27.11 0.20 10.28
CA ASN A 573 -28.28 -0.63 10.55
C ASN A 573 -28.52 -0.82 12.06
N LEU A 574 -27.44 -1.12 12.84
CA LEU A 574 -27.55 -1.26 14.30
C LEU A 574 -28.03 0.01 15.01
N LEU A 575 -27.68 1.17 14.50
CA LEU A 575 -28.12 2.48 15.03
C LEU A 575 -29.50 2.88 14.47
N GLY A 576 -30.01 2.18 13.47
CA GLY A 576 -31.29 2.51 12.80
C GLY A 576 -31.26 3.82 12.03
N LEU A 577 -30.08 4.18 11.49
CA LEU A 577 -29.91 5.39 10.68
C LEU A 577 -30.47 5.18 9.28
N GLU A 578 -31.06 6.22 8.70
CA GLU A 578 -31.49 6.20 7.30
C GLU A 578 -30.30 6.26 6.34
N TYR A 579 -30.25 5.34 5.37
CA TYR A 579 -29.22 5.32 4.34
C TYR A 579 -29.68 4.58 3.09
N HIS A 580 -28.97 4.77 1.98
CA HIS A 580 -29.17 4.01 0.76
C HIS A 580 -28.16 2.87 0.66
N PRO A 581 -28.57 1.59 0.76
CA PRO A 581 -27.65 0.45 0.74
C PRO A 581 -26.74 0.43 -0.49
N ASN A 582 -27.27 0.84 -1.64
CA ASN A 582 -26.54 0.93 -2.90
C ASN A 582 -25.41 1.98 -2.92
N TYR A 583 -25.41 2.92 -1.95
CA TYR A 583 -24.38 3.94 -1.86
C TYR A 583 -23.00 3.38 -1.54
N TYR A 584 -22.92 2.32 -0.75
CA TYR A 584 -21.67 1.73 -0.28
C TYR A 584 -21.18 0.58 -1.15
N ILE A 585 -19.88 0.30 -1.05
CA ILE A 585 -19.28 -0.89 -1.67
C ILE A 585 -19.54 -2.14 -0.82
N GLY A 586 -19.45 -2.00 0.50
CA GLY A 586 -19.77 -3.07 1.46
C GLY A 586 -21.27 -3.14 1.79
N LYS A 587 -21.67 -4.23 2.42
CA LYS A 587 -23.04 -4.49 2.85
C LYS A 587 -23.10 -4.75 4.35
N ASP A 588 -24.29 -4.58 4.96
CA ASP A 588 -24.53 -4.96 6.35
C ASP A 588 -24.30 -6.45 6.56
N ALA A 589 -23.34 -6.79 7.41
CA ALA A 589 -22.96 -8.16 7.70
C ALA A 589 -23.95 -8.89 8.65
N LEU A 590 -24.91 -8.18 9.22
CA LEU A 590 -25.99 -8.75 10.04
C LEU A 590 -27.26 -9.00 9.20
N ASN A 591 -27.28 -8.60 7.94
CA ASN A 591 -28.37 -8.88 7.03
C ASN A 591 -28.38 -10.39 6.67
N GLY A 592 -29.56 -11.02 6.73
CA GLY A 592 -29.71 -12.45 6.43
C GLY A 592 -29.40 -12.84 4.98
N SER A 593 -29.41 -11.87 4.05
CA SER A 593 -29.03 -12.06 2.64
C SER A 593 -27.54 -11.82 2.36
N TYR A 594 -26.74 -11.47 3.39
CA TYR A 594 -25.31 -11.23 3.22
C TYR A 594 -24.55 -12.52 2.95
N ASN A 595 -23.94 -12.64 1.79
CA ASN A 595 -23.28 -13.86 1.33
C ASN A 595 -21.83 -14.01 1.79
N GLY A 596 -21.24 -12.99 2.42
CA GLY A 596 -19.88 -13.00 2.93
C GLY A 596 -18.82 -13.24 1.84
N ILE A 597 -18.26 -12.17 1.32
CA ILE A 597 -17.10 -12.23 0.42
C ILE A 597 -16.19 -11.05 0.69
N VAL A 598 -14.88 -11.30 0.72
CA VAL A 598 -13.85 -10.25 0.80
C VAL A 598 -12.93 -10.35 -0.40
N PHE A 599 -12.43 -9.22 -0.85
CA PHE A 599 -11.42 -9.14 -1.88
C PHE A 599 -10.21 -8.35 -1.36
N PHE A 600 -9.07 -8.54 -2.00
CA PHE A 600 -7.81 -7.95 -1.60
C PHE A 600 -7.23 -7.08 -2.72
N SER A 601 -6.14 -6.36 -2.42
CA SER A 601 -5.54 -5.39 -3.34
C SER A 601 -5.05 -5.98 -4.66
N ASP A 602 -4.84 -7.30 -4.71
CA ASP A 602 -4.43 -8.03 -5.91
C ASP A 602 -5.60 -8.69 -6.66
N TYR A 603 -6.84 -8.34 -6.33
CA TYR A 603 -8.09 -8.91 -6.87
C TYR A 603 -8.32 -10.39 -6.50
N SER A 604 -7.50 -10.97 -5.63
CA SER A 604 -7.85 -12.24 -5.01
C SER A 604 -9.04 -12.04 -4.07
N TRP A 605 -9.80 -13.11 -3.80
CA TRP A 605 -10.97 -13.03 -2.94
C TRP A 605 -11.19 -14.33 -2.16
N TYR A 606 -11.95 -14.21 -1.09
CA TYR A 606 -12.31 -15.31 -0.20
C TYR A 606 -13.77 -15.20 0.24
N ASP A 607 -14.52 -16.31 0.22
CA ASP A 607 -15.94 -16.37 0.58
C ASP A 607 -16.21 -17.21 1.86
N GLY A 608 -15.15 -17.55 2.59
CA GLY A 608 -15.25 -18.41 3.77
C GLY A 608 -15.02 -19.89 3.46
N ASN A 609 -15.01 -20.28 2.18
CA ASN A 609 -14.74 -21.64 1.73
C ASN A 609 -13.61 -21.68 0.70
N VAL A 610 -13.75 -20.99 -0.41
CA VAL A 610 -12.75 -20.98 -1.47
C VAL A 610 -11.93 -19.70 -1.42
N TYR A 611 -10.60 -19.84 -1.53
CA TYR A 611 -9.68 -18.73 -1.81
C TYR A 611 -9.33 -18.76 -3.29
N VAL A 612 -9.59 -17.65 -3.97
CA VAL A 612 -9.39 -17.52 -5.41
C VAL A 612 -8.32 -16.50 -5.68
N ASP A 613 -7.28 -16.91 -6.41
CA ASP A 613 -6.24 -16.05 -6.91
C ASP A 613 -6.11 -16.25 -8.42
N GLY A 614 -6.07 -15.13 -9.14
CA GLY A 614 -6.00 -15.16 -10.60
C GLY A 614 -7.18 -15.83 -11.27
N GLY A 615 -8.36 -15.77 -10.65
CA GLY A 615 -9.58 -16.36 -11.14
C GLY A 615 -9.71 -17.87 -10.96
N ALA A 616 -8.73 -18.50 -10.30
CA ALA A 616 -8.71 -19.93 -10.01
C ALA A 616 -8.67 -20.20 -8.51
N VAL A 617 -9.35 -21.26 -8.07
CA VAL A 617 -9.28 -21.72 -6.67
C VAL A 617 -7.88 -22.25 -6.36
N THR A 618 -7.29 -21.78 -5.25
CA THR A 618 -5.93 -22.15 -4.85
C THR A 618 -5.84 -22.92 -3.53
N ASN A 619 -6.92 -22.98 -2.75
CA ASN A 619 -6.94 -23.64 -1.43
C ASN A 619 -7.53 -25.07 -1.43
N ASN A 620 -7.53 -25.78 -2.56
CA ASN A 620 -8.05 -27.16 -2.70
C ASN A 620 -9.52 -27.34 -2.26
N LYS A 621 -10.34 -26.29 -2.27
CA LYS A 621 -11.78 -26.35 -2.04
C LYS A 621 -12.51 -26.35 -3.37
N TYR A 622 -13.80 -26.74 -3.34
CA TYR A 622 -14.63 -26.82 -4.54
C TYR A 622 -15.64 -25.67 -4.60
N ILE A 623 -15.79 -25.14 -5.78
CA ILE A 623 -16.88 -24.28 -6.23
C ILE A 623 -17.22 -24.67 -7.66
N ASP A 624 -18.50 -24.61 -8.05
CA ASP A 624 -18.87 -24.85 -9.44
C ASP A 624 -18.42 -23.68 -10.35
N GLN A 625 -18.23 -23.97 -11.63
CA GLN A 625 -17.66 -23.03 -12.59
C GLN A 625 -18.50 -21.76 -12.76
N VAL A 626 -19.83 -21.87 -12.75
CA VAL A 626 -20.74 -20.73 -12.92
C VAL A 626 -20.62 -19.80 -11.72
N SER A 627 -20.70 -20.31 -10.50
CA SER A 627 -20.53 -19.54 -9.27
C SER A 627 -19.15 -18.89 -9.19
N LEU A 628 -18.09 -19.55 -9.67
CA LEU A 628 -16.74 -18.98 -9.73
C LEU A 628 -16.67 -17.79 -10.68
N GLU A 629 -17.23 -17.92 -11.88
CA GLU A 629 -17.28 -16.86 -12.89
C GLU A 629 -18.12 -15.67 -12.41
N ASP A 630 -19.28 -15.91 -11.81
CA ASP A 630 -20.16 -14.88 -11.26
C ASP A 630 -19.47 -14.09 -10.15
N LYS A 631 -18.78 -14.74 -9.22
CA LYS A 631 -18.04 -14.08 -8.15
C LYS A 631 -16.81 -13.31 -8.69
N ASN A 632 -16.09 -13.87 -9.64
CA ASN A 632 -14.99 -13.17 -10.33
C ASN A 632 -15.50 -11.90 -11.03
N TYR A 633 -16.65 -11.98 -11.70
CA TYR A 633 -17.29 -10.83 -12.33
C TYR A 633 -17.70 -9.79 -11.27
N TYR A 634 -18.38 -10.23 -10.21
CA TYR A 634 -18.85 -9.37 -9.12
C TYR A 634 -17.71 -8.57 -8.48
N ILE A 635 -16.57 -9.21 -8.17
CA ILE A 635 -15.42 -8.52 -7.57
C ILE A 635 -14.87 -7.42 -8.50
N ASN A 636 -14.70 -7.72 -9.79
CA ASN A 636 -14.24 -6.72 -10.74
C ASN A 636 -15.24 -5.54 -10.88
N TYR A 637 -16.51 -5.86 -10.84
CA TYR A 637 -17.59 -4.90 -10.95
C TYR A 637 -17.64 -3.93 -9.76
N ILE A 638 -17.57 -4.42 -8.52
CA ILE A 638 -17.60 -3.55 -7.33
C ILE A 638 -16.32 -2.71 -7.21
N ILE A 639 -15.16 -3.25 -7.62
CA ILE A 639 -13.91 -2.48 -7.69
C ILE A 639 -14.06 -1.36 -8.73
N ARG A 640 -14.65 -1.62 -9.90
CA ARG A 640 -14.92 -0.57 -10.91
C ARG A 640 -15.83 0.52 -10.35
N LYS A 641 -16.92 0.15 -9.65
CA LYS A 641 -17.82 1.09 -9.00
C LYS A 641 -17.07 1.99 -8.00
N ASN A 642 -16.28 1.39 -7.10
CA ASN A 642 -15.45 2.11 -6.15
C ASN A 642 -14.54 3.13 -6.85
N ASP A 643 -13.73 2.64 -7.78
CA ASP A 643 -12.66 3.40 -8.40
C ASP A 643 -13.17 4.56 -9.26
N LEU A 644 -14.27 4.35 -10.00
CA LEU A 644 -14.87 5.39 -10.82
C LEU A 644 -15.58 6.45 -9.97
N THR A 645 -16.27 6.04 -8.88
CA THR A 645 -16.91 6.98 -7.94
C THR A 645 -15.89 7.97 -7.38
N LEU A 646 -14.75 7.47 -6.94
CA LEU A 646 -13.67 8.30 -6.39
C LEU A 646 -13.00 9.15 -7.48
N LYS A 647 -12.69 8.56 -8.63
CA LYS A 647 -12.01 9.21 -9.76
C LYS A 647 -12.77 10.43 -10.29
N TYR A 648 -14.07 10.30 -10.41
CA TYR A 648 -14.93 11.35 -10.97
C TYR A 648 -15.55 12.27 -9.92
N ASN A 649 -15.30 11.99 -8.61
CA ASN A 649 -16.01 12.70 -7.53
C ASN A 649 -17.52 12.74 -7.80
N TYR A 650 -18.08 11.54 -8.08
CA TYR A 650 -19.42 11.38 -8.66
C TYR A 650 -20.50 12.10 -7.88
N PHE A 651 -20.49 12.01 -6.55
CA PHE A 651 -21.55 12.64 -5.73
C PHE A 651 -21.52 14.16 -5.72
N LYS A 652 -20.36 14.77 -5.94
CA LYS A 652 -20.27 16.22 -6.13
C LYS A 652 -20.91 16.66 -7.44
N LYS A 653 -20.79 15.84 -8.50
CA LYS A 653 -21.41 16.16 -9.79
C LYS A 653 -22.92 16.11 -9.72
N ILE A 654 -23.50 15.11 -9.05
CA ILE A 654 -24.96 14.98 -8.90
C ILE A 654 -25.52 16.18 -8.11
N SER A 655 -24.87 16.58 -7.01
CA SER A 655 -25.34 17.74 -6.22
C SER A 655 -25.33 19.03 -7.04
N THR A 656 -24.28 19.26 -7.84
CA THR A 656 -24.18 20.47 -8.67
C THR A 656 -25.11 20.46 -9.89
N SER A 657 -25.56 19.29 -10.38
CA SER A 657 -26.55 19.21 -11.44
C SER A 657 -27.97 19.50 -10.95
N LYS A 658 -28.33 19.01 -9.76
CA LYS A 658 -29.64 19.31 -9.12
C LYS A 658 -29.80 20.77 -8.77
N ASP A 659 -28.73 21.46 -8.34
CA ASP A 659 -28.73 22.91 -8.05
C ASP A 659 -28.85 23.79 -9.31
N LYS A 660 -28.68 23.24 -10.53
CA LYS A 660 -28.85 23.95 -11.81
C LYS A 660 -30.23 23.76 -12.42
N GLU A 661 -31.03 22.80 -11.93
CA GLU A 661 -32.42 22.57 -12.40
C GLU A 661 -33.46 23.24 -11.52
N VAL A 662 -33.07 23.94 -10.45
CA VAL A 662 -33.88 24.82 -9.61
C VAL A 662 -33.53 26.27 -9.93
#